data_e89812effdee500b255dbad81d80ac3c
#
_entry.id   e89812effdee500b255dbad81d80ac3c
#
_cell.length_a   1.000
_cell.length_b   1.000
_cell.length_c   1.000
_cell.angle_alpha   90.00
_cell.angle_beta   90.00
_cell.angle_gamma   90.00
#
_symmetry.space_group_name_H-M   'P 1'
#
loop_
_entity.id
_entity.type
_entity.pdbx_description
1 polymer ?
#
loop_
_entity_poly.entity_id
_entity_poly.type
_entity_poly.pdbx_seq_one_letter_code
_entity_poly.pdbx_strand_id
1 'polypeptide(L)'
;RAFLTAGGKALLFFMYGSDILMKCFQEGEINISDFREADYFKVIQGQDINLMYQGDKICTHILLSSKGKNRIITSFTNGNSCFGLWFNRDIDMVIEPDDKIEEVITKEGVTFISFGVKTNKKNLIIDDYIVDSVRAARDKGDCDDYSSRNRVLWRKKFAETCHDIAIAHAWVEPLVNISKLKDGRSAIKFYRTTIDETYGVYGEVTLPSCVTVSKEENGKITLTCDREIDFLIRTTSTFPSLTPFKPEDLINKDFLCKIKNNEVPECNDRELHSALKEYRKYFRPSLRDLLFLSYKECYLAGSWRFLTYFGRDTMMTSIILGEVLSKSAYESAMESILDRLAQDGDVAHEDNSFWQAEGERICEYNNLIKEDKKAEPSEILKNLYKENYDYKMVDDDFIFPVMVHNYLKRHDGTDDFIDRTVFSSILNKETNNKKNIMKNFNKVITSALPYYKTWKQLSSEEKERVSGKKSLAEKLIRIKEGMNAGDWRDSDKGLGGGVYSGNVNIYLVPASLKAIYTILKREYSDELKDIAVKNNLSSLLDILNSFSGEEKKSREMEELIDCWSQARKHFKVSLSCDEIRKRLKFFIKENNLLSDYDRNIIKELPLTVDCKIKDFIEGQKPDILKEGLEFYGISLDSDCKPVEVMNSDTGFGFLLDEMDIKEMEEAVKITSLKYPLGLMTAGGLLTANPSVSEDRNLWKFLTVTSYHGTVIWSWQMTMMEKGLLYQAKKTASINKELSDKMRYLATELIKIENAIGEMRNFELWTIKGDKDKFIAVPYGEGSETESNAVQLWSTVSLSLLNPFNVP
;
A
#
# COMPACT_ATOMS: atom_id res chain seq x y z
N ARG A 1 -30.11 9.15 7.33
CA ARG A 1 -30.78 8.01 8.03
C ARG A 1 -29.87 6.78 7.92
N ALA A 2 -29.68 6.08 9.04
CA ALA A 2 -28.88 4.86 9.10
C ALA A 2 -29.76 3.63 8.93
N PHE A 3 -29.26 2.62 8.24
CA PHE A 3 -29.93 1.32 8.16
C PHE A 3 -28.97 0.22 8.64
N LEU A 4 -29.45 -0.56 9.60
CA LEU A 4 -28.79 -1.77 10.07
C LEU A 4 -29.57 -2.97 9.56
N THR A 5 -28.93 -3.95 8.97
CA THR A 5 -29.54 -5.24 8.70
C THR A 5 -29.01 -6.29 9.66
N ALA A 6 -29.93 -7.06 10.25
CA ALA A 6 -29.60 -8.13 11.19
C ALA A 6 -28.91 -9.31 10.51
N GLY A 7 -27.94 -9.92 11.18
CA GLY A 7 -27.22 -11.10 10.70
C GLY A 7 -25.73 -10.97 10.56
N GLY A 8 -25.07 -10.11 11.33
CA GLY A 8 -23.60 -9.94 11.31
C GLY A 8 -23.08 -9.20 10.10
N LYS A 9 -23.93 -8.55 9.34
CA LYS A 9 -23.62 -7.68 8.22
C LYS A 9 -24.26 -6.33 8.48
N ALA A 10 -23.48 -5.36 8.93
CA ALA A 10 -23.94 -3.98 9.04
C ALA A 10 -23.69 -3.28 7.70
N LEU A 11 -24.73 -2.82 7.06
CA LEU A 11 -24.66 -1.90 5.94
C LEU A 11 -25.10 -0.54 6.45
N LEU A 12 -24.20 0.38 6.59
CA LEU A 12 -24.48 1.74 7.02
C LEU A 12 -24.40 2.65 5.82
N PHE A 13 -25.50 3.30 5.48
CA PHE A 13 -25.56 4.26 4.39
C PHE A 13 -25.89 5.63 4.94
N PHE A 14 -25.06 6.58 4.59
CA PHE A 14 -25.29 7.95 4.94
C PHE A 14 -25.31 8.84 3.73
N MET A 15 -26.25 9.75 3.80
CA MET A 15 -26.39 10.80 2.83
C MET A 15 -26.69 12.10 3.53
N TYR A 16 -25.92 13.07 3.16
CA TYR A 16 -26.23 14.45 3.44
C TYR A 16 -26.67 15.13 2.14
N GLY A 17 -27.84 15.73 2.18
CA GLY A 17 -28.23 16.77 1.24
C GLY A 17 -29.09 16.43 0.05
N SER A 18 -29.38 15.17 -0.33
CA SER A 18 -30.38 14.92 -1.37
C SER A 18 -31.14 13.62 -1.24
N ASP A 19 -32.47 13.69 -1.42
CA ASP A 19 -33.35 12.50 -1.54
C ASP A 19 -33.00 11.60 -2.72
N ILE A 20 -32.27 12.12 -3.67
CA ILE A 20 -31.85 11.42 -4.92
C ILE A 20 -30.88 10.27 -4.61
N LEU A 21 -29.91 10.46 -3.75
CA LEU A 21 -28.97 9.43 -3.38
C LEU A 21 -29.64 8.29 -2.59
N MET A 22 -30.59 8.58 -1.72
CA MET A 22 -31.37 7.54 -1.03
C MET A 22 -32.14 6.65 -2.02
N LYS A 23 -32.65 7.24 -3.08
CA LYS A 23 -33.38 6.52 -4.13
C LYS A 23 -32.41 5.62 -4.93
N CYS A 24 -31.25 6.14 -5.31
CA CYS A 24 -30.21 5.36 -6.01
C CYS A 24 -29.66 4.20 -5.16
N PHE A 25 -29.55 4.36 -3.85
CA PHE A 25 -29.15 3.29 -2.94
C PHE A 25 -30.18 2.18 -2.79
N GLN A 26 -31.45 2.54 -2.71
CA GLN A 26 -32.55 1.58 -2.65
C GLN A 26 -32.71 0.81 -3.97
N GLU A 27 -32.40 1.42 -5.10
CA GLU A 27 -32.48 0.84 -6.43
C GLU A 27 -31.17 0.18 -6.88
N GLY A 28 -30.10 0.26 -6.06
CA GLY A 28 -28.79 -0.31 -6.40
C GLY A 28 -27.99 0.45 -7.45
N GLU A 29 -28.45 1.63 -7.85
CA GLU A 29 -27.80 2.50 -8.83
C GLU A 29 -27.27 3.77 -8.18
N ILE A 30 -25.94 3.91 -8.12
CA ILE A 30 -25.28 5.15 -7.74
C ILE A 30 -24.84 5.87 -9.01
N ASN A 31 -25.35 7.09 -9.21
CA ASN A 31 -24.92 7.92 -10.31
C ASN A 31 -23.68 8.73 -9.90
N ILE A 32 -22.60 8.66 -10.67
CA ILE A 32 -21.34 9.35 -10.35
C ILE A 32 -21.51 10.89 -10.39
N SER A 33 -22.46 11.41 -11.15
CA SER A 33 -22.80 12.84 -11.11
C SER A 33 -23.26 13.33 -9.74
N ASP A 34 -23.77 12.42 -8.90
CA ASP A 34 -24.27 12.74 -7.57
C ASP A 34 -23.13 12.86 -6.54
N PHE A 35 -21.91 12.46 -6.89
CA PHE A 35 -20.72 12.68 -6.06
C PHE A 35 -20.30 14.15 -5.99
N ARG A 36 -20.81 15.03 -6.85
CA ARG A 36 -20.42 16.44 -6.91
C ARG A 36 -21.03 17.31 -5.82
N GLU A 37 -22.15 16.91 -5.24
CA GLU A 37 -22.96 17.77 -4.38
C GLU A 37 -23.19 17.21 -2.98
N ALA A 38 -22.75 15.99 -2.72
CA ALA A 38 -23.01 15.35 -1.45
C ALA A 38 -21.73 14.79 -0.84
N ASP A 39 -21.50 15.15 0.38
CA ASP A 39 -20.66 14.41 1.28
C ASP A 39 -21.21 12.99 1.38
N TYR A 40 -20.37 11.97 1.20
CA TYR A 40 -20.82 10.60 1.31
C TYR A 40 -19.91 9.75 2.18
N PHE A 41 -20.51 8.71 2.70
CA PHE A 41 -19.87 7.79 3.60
C PHE A 41 -19.78 6.41 2.93
N LYS A 42 -18.68 5.72 3.13
CA LYS A 42 -18.53 4.30 2.79
C LYS A 42 -18.55 3.50 4.07
N VAL A 43 -19.32 2.41 4.06
CA VAL A 43 -19.28 1.38 5.09
C VAL A 43 -18.68 0.13 4.49
N ILE A 44 -17.74 -0.46 5.18
CA ILE A 44 -17.05 -1.68 4.77
C ILE A 44 -17.44 -2.79 5.72
N GLN A 45 -17.79 -3.94 5.16
CA GLN A 45 -18.09 -5.13 5.94
C GLN A 45 -16.80 -5.72 6.50
N GLY A 46 -16.81 -6.01 7.77
CA GLY A 46 -15.67 -6.62 8.45
C GLY A 46 -15.88 -6.58 9.95
N GLN A 47 -14.84 -6.87 10.68
CA GLN A 47 -14.82 -6.68 12.14
C GLN A 47 -14.86 -5.19 12.51
N ASP A 48 -14.37 -4.33 11.62
CA ASP A 48 -14.36 -2.88 11.76
C ASP A 48 -15.28 -2.21 10.74
N ILE A 49 -16.01 -1.22 11.20
CA ILE A 49 -16.85 -0.38 10.35
C ILE A 49 -16.09 0.89 10.06
N ASN A 50 -15.72 1.08 8.80
CA ASN A 50 -15.06 2.30 8.32
C ASN A 50 -16.08 3.21 7.66
N LEU A 51 -16.19 4.42 8.14
CA LEU A 51 -16.93 5.50 7.53
C LEU A 51 -15.95 6.46 6.87
N MET A 52 -16.13 6.71 5.59
CA MET A 52 -15.41 7.74 4.86
C MET A 52 -16.34 8.91 4.62
N TYR A 53 -15.86 10.08 4.97
CA TYR A 53 -16.51 11.34 4.68
C TYR A 53 -15.54 12.22 3.89
N GLN A 54 -16.01 12.78 2.79
CA GLN A 54 -15.26 13.71 1.98
C GLN A 54 -16.15 14.93 1.70
N GLY A 55 -15.85 16.05 2.37
CA GLY A 55 -16.51 17.33 2.18
C GLY A 55 -15.58 18.37 1.56
N ASP A 56 -16.10 19.53 1.28
CA ASP A 56 -15.35 20.63 0.66
C ASP A 56 -14.18 21.14 1.53
N LYS A 57 -14.23 20.90 2.84
CA LYS A 57 -13.27 21.50 3.80
C LYS A 57 -12.52 20.48 4.66
N ILE A 58 -13.08 19.30 4.89
CA ILE A 58 -12.48 18.26 5.73
C ILE A 58 -12.68 16.90 5.08
N CYS A 59 -11.58 16.19 4.84
CA CYS A 59 -11.64 14.78 4.53
C CYS A 59 -11.34 13.99 5.79
N THR A 60 -12.26 13.12 6.21
CA THR A 60 -12.10 12.36 7.45
C THR A 60 -12.54 10.91 7.29
N HIS A 61 -12.04 10.12 8.20
CA HIS A 61 -12.31 8.71 8.31
C HIS A 61 -12.78 8.39 9.72
N ILE A 62 -13.85 7.66 9.84
CA ILE A 62 -14.35 7.19 11.13
C ILE A 62 -14.28 5.67 11.15
N LEU A 63 -13.51 5.13 12.09
CA LEU A 63 -13.37 3.71 12.33
C LEU A 63 -14.11 3.31 13.59
N LEU A 64 -14.99 2.33 13.48
CA LEU A 64 -15.60 1.66 14.62
C LEU A 64 -15.20 0.20 14.61
N SER A 65 -14.80 -0.30 15.76
CA SER A 65 -14.51 -1.70 15.95
C SER A 65 -15.62 -2.39 16.73
N SER A 66 -16.23 -3.42 16.16
CA SER A 66 -17.41 -4.10 16.72
C SER A 66 -17.18 -5.49 17.25
N LYS A 67 -15.96 -6.06 17.13
CA LYS A 67 -15.68 -7.41 17.65
C LYS A 67 -14.29 -7.46 18.34
N GLY A 68 -14.31 -7.46 19.66
CA GLY A 68 -13.10 -7.62 20.47
C GLY A 68 -12.17 -6.43 20.49
N LYS A 69 -12.52 -5.35 19.80
CA LYS A 69 -11.78 -4.10 19.78
C LYS A 69 -12.73 -2.96 20.10
N ASN A 70 -12.41 -2.23 21.14
CA ASN A 70 -13.31 -1.24 21.75
C ASN A 70 -12.78 0.14 21.47
N ARG A 71 -12.86 0.58 20.23
CA ARG A 71 -12.31 1.88 19.85
C ARG A 71 -13.20 2.63 18.84
N ILE A 72 -13.14 3.94 18.91
CA ILE A 72 -13.64 4.86 17.90
C ILE A 72 -12.46 5.70 17.47
N ILE A 73 -12.15 5.73 16.18
CA ILE A 73 -11.06 6.52 15.63
C ILE A 73 -11.61 7.39 14.51
N THR A 74 -11.38 8.70 14.61
CA THR A 74 -11.62 9.66 13.55
C THR A 74 -10.27 10.13 13.01
N SER A 75 -9.98 9.83 11.76
CA SER A 75 -8.73 10.19 11.09
C SER A 75 -8.98 11.29 10.06
N PHE A 76 -8.04 12.23 9.95
CA PHE A 76 -8.10 13.34 9.02
C PHE A 76 -6.98 13.23 8.00
N THR A 77 -7.28 13.43 6.73
CA THR A 77 -6.29 13.41 5.65
C THR A 77 -5.32 14.59 5.72
N ASN A 78 -5.78 15.72 6.29
CA ASN A 78 -4.96 16.88 6.56
C ASN A 78 -4.07 16.64 7.79
N GLY A 79 -2.78 16.87 7.66
CA GLY A 79 -1.83 16.75 8.76
C GLY A 79 -1.65 15.34 9.33
N ASN A 80 -2.23 14.29 8.71
CA ASN A 80 -2.17 12.91 9.21
C ASN A 80 -2.55 12.81 10.70
N SER A 81 -3.63 13.47 11.09
CA SER A 81 -4.08 13.64 12.48
C SER A 81 -5.29 12.79 12.81
N CYS A 82 -5.48 12.44 14.07
CA CYS A 82 -6.63 11.67 14.52
C CYS A 82 -7.11 12.05 15.93
N PHE A 83 -8.38 11.74 16.18
CA PHE A 83 -8.96 11.65 17.50
C PHE A 83 -9.46 10.23 17.74
N GLY A 84 -9.03 9.58 18.80
CA GLY A 84 -9.39 8.19 19.11
C GLY A 84 -9.79 8.00 20.57
N LEU A 85 -10.78 7.12 20.78
CA LEU A 85 -11.25 6.68 22.09
C LEU A 85 -11.17 5.16 22.15
N TRP A 86 -10.65 4.64 23.27
CA TRP A 86 -10.63 3.21 23.60
C TRP A 86 -11.45 2.95 24.84
N PHE A 87 -12.25 1.90 24.81
CA PHE A 87 -13.10 1.47 25.92
C PHE A 87 -12.53 0.19 26.54
N ASN A 88 -12.79 -0.04 27.82
CA ASN A 88 -12.21 -1.14 28.58
C ASN A 88 -12.78 -2.54 28.28
N ARG A 89 -13.77 -2.64 27.42
CA ARG A 89 -14.42 -3.90 27.02
C ARG A 89 -15.17 -3.76 25.71
N ASP A 90 -15.57 -4.90 25.18
CA ASP A 90 -16.37 -4.97 23.96
C ASP A 90 -17.74 -4.32 24.15
N ILE A 91 -18.08 -3.49 23.19
CA ILE A 91 -19.31 -2.72 23.19
C ILE A 91 -19.95 -2.89 21.83
N ASP A 92 -21.20 -3.31 21.81
CA ASP A 92 -21.97 -3.18 20.56
C ASP A 92 -22.29 -1.71 20.37
N MET A 93 -21.65 -1.11 19.38
CA MET A 93 -21.81 0.30 19.05
C MET A 93 -22.48 0.44 17.70
N VAL A 94 -23.43 1.37 17.64
CA VAL A 94 -24.09 1.78 16.40
C VAL A 94 -23.82 3.26 16.21
N ILE A 95 -23.24 3.63 15.07
CA ILE A 95 -23.15 5.03 14.67
C ILE A 95 -24.50 5.46 14.07
N GLU A 96 -24.99 6.58 14.56
CA GLU A 96 -26.06 7.32 13.89
C GLU A 96 -25.50 8.68 13.45
N PRO A 97 -25.77 9.10 12.19
CA PRO A 97 -25.48 10.46 11.83
C PRO A 97 -26.34 11.37 12.70
N ASP A 98 -25.75 12.42 13.14
CA ASP A 98 -26.53 13.57 13.51
C ASP A 98 -27.19 14.08 12.21
N ASP A 99 -28.51 14.35 12.23
CA ASP A 99 -29.26 14.91 11.09
C ASP A 99 -28.70 16.28 10.64
N LYS A 100 -27.71 16.75 11.36
CA LYS A 100 -26.93 17.93 11.10
C LYS A 100 -25.47 17.56 11.27
N ILE A 101 -24.76 17.36 10.16
CA ILE A 101 -23.37 17.78 10.13
C ILE A 101 -23.48 19.31 10.22
N GLU A 102 -23.59 19.82 11.42
CA GLU A 102 -23.57 21.24 11.63
C GLU A 102 -22.18 21.69 11.21
N GLU A 103 -22.11 22.41 10.08
CA GLU A 103 -21.10 23.45 9.98
C GLU A 103 -21.31 24.35 11.19
N VAL A 104 -20.81 23.94 12.33
CA VAL A 104 -20.65 24.82 13.44
C VAL A 104 -19.49 25.72 13.04
N ILE A 105 -19.80 26.72 12.23
CA ILE A 105 -18.90 27.84 12.02
C ILE A 105 -18.76 28.46 13.40
N THR A 106 -17.74 28.03 14.13
CA THR A 106 -17.27 28.84 15.26
C THR A 106 -16.87 30.21 14.68
N LYS A 107 -16.77 31.22 15.48
CA LYS A 107 -16.33 32.56 15.04
C LYS A 107 -15.03 32.61 14.21
N GLU A 108 -14.34 31.46 14.08
CA GLU A 108 -13.04 31.27 13.43
C GLU A 108 -13.11 30.40 12.14
N GLY A 109 -14.31 30.02 11.68
CA GLY A 109 -14.45 29.27 10.41
C GLY A 109 -14.05 27.78 10.45
N VAL A 110 -14.08 27.15 11.62
CA VAL A 110 -13.72 25.72 11.79
C VAL A 110 -14.94 24.84 11.62
N THR A 111 -14.85 23.85 10.75
CA THR A 111 -15.90 22.84 10.49
C THR A 111 -15.73 21.62 11.37
N PHE A 112 -16.79 21.20 12.08
CA PHE A 112 -16.83 19.98 12.88
C PHE A 112 -17.60 18.89 12.17
N ILE A 113 -17.14 17.65 12.31
CA ILE A 113 -17.92 16.47 11.97
C ILE A 113 -18.61 15.97 13.23
N SER A 114 -19.89 15.70 13.13
CA SER A 114 -20.73 15.26 14.24
C SER A 114 -21.44 13.96 13.90
N PHE A 115 -21.44 13.00 14.82
CA PHE A 115 -22.18 11.75 14.69
C PHE A 115 -22.58 11.20 16.06
N GLY A 116 -23.74 10.54 16.11
CA GLY A 116 -24.23 9.85 17.28
C GLY A 116 -23.65 8.45 17.42
N VAL A 117 -23.44 8.01 18.66
CA VAL A 117 -23.06 6.64 18.98
C VAL A 117 -24.09 6.07 19.96
N LYS A 118 -24.76 4.99 19.56
CA LYS A 118 -25.62 4.22 20.45
C LYS A 118 -24.87 3.01 20.97
N THR A 119 -25.06 2.70 22.25
CA THR A 119 -24.43 1.54 22.90
C THR A 119 -25.45 0.70 23.64
N ASN A 120 -25.09 -0.55 23.91
CA ASN A 120 -25.88 -1.46 24.74
C ASN A 120 -25.43 -1.47 26.23
N LYS A 121 -24.69 -0.47 26.67
CA LYS A 121 -24.12 -0.45 28.02
C LYS A 121 -24.67 0.69 28.87
N LYS A 122 -24.89 0.41 30.14
CA LYS A 122 -25.25 1.41 31.19
C LYS A 122 -24.01 1.99 31.87
N ASN A 123 -22.88 1.30 31.77
CA ASN A 123 -21.59 1.70 32.31
C ASN A 123 -20.53 1.55 31.24
N LEU A 124 -19.85 2.63 30.93
CA LEU A 124 -18.75 2.68 29.99
C LEU A 124 -17.53 3.26 30.67
N ILE A 125 -16.37 2.74 30.36
CA ILE A 125 -15.10 3.33 30.78
C ILE A 125 -14.32 3.66 29.50
N ILE A 126 -14.06 4.94 29.28
CA ILE A 126 -13.04 5.38 28.33
C ILE A 126 -11.72 5.11 29.02
N ASP A 127 -11.09 4.01 28.62
CA ASP A 127 -9.87 3.50 29.24
C ASP A 127 -8.65 4.29 28.75
N ASP A 128 -8.70 4.76 27.52
CA ASP A 128 -7.67 5.60 26.91
C ASP A 128 -8.21 6.47 25.78
N TYR A 129 -7.45 7.49 25.40
CA TYR A 129 -7.77 8.42 24.30
C TYR A 129 -6.50 8.94 23.65
N ILE A 130 -6.57 9.21 22.36
CA ILE A 130 -5.50 9.80 21.55
C ILE A 130 -6.01 11.04 20.82
N VAL A 131 -5.25 12.11 20.90
CA VAL A 131 -5.36 13.28 20.03
C VAL A 131 -3.96 13.53 19.49
N ASP A 132 -3.66 12.92 18.34
CA ASP A 132 -2.30 12.84 17.83
C ASP A 132 -2.29 12.47 16.34
N SER A 133 -1.14 12.02 15.81
CA SER A 133 -1.04 11.47 14.47
C SER A 133 -1.79 10.15 14.32
N VAL A 134 -2.19 9.82 13.11
CA VAL A 134 -2.75 8.52 12.74
C VAL A 134 -1.78 7.39 13.12
N ARG A 135 -0.46 7.62 12.96
CA ARG A 135 0.57 6.64 13.33
C ARG A 135 0.56 6.34 14.83
N ALA A 136 0.41 7.34 15.68
CA ALA A 136 0.30 7.13 17.13
C ALA A 136 -0.92 6.26 17.50
N ALA A 137 -2.03 6.44 16.80
CA ALA A 137 -3.22 5.62 16.99
C ALA A 137 -3.02 4.18 16.49
N ARG A 138 -2.32 4.00 15.37
CA ARG A 138 -1.95 2.70 14.81
C ARG A 138 -1.04 1.93 15.76
N ASP A 139 0.04 2.58 16.18
CA ASP A 139 1.10 1.94 16.98
C ASP A 139 0.63 1.64 18.40
N LYS A 140 -0.43 2.32 18.88
CA LYS A 140 -1.05 1.97 20.17
C LYS A 140 -1.61 0.55 20.20
N GLY A 141 -2.15 0.05 19.08
CA GLY A 141 -2.62 -1.33 18.97
C GLY A 141 -1.48 -2.35 18.99
N ASP A 142 -0.30 -1.95 18.56
CA ASP A 142 0.85 -2.80 18.36
C ASP A 142 1.85 -2.73 19.54
N CYS A 143 1.76 -1.68 20.39
CA CYS A 143 2.70 -1.46 21.48
C CYS A 143 2.07 -0.74 22.69
N ASP A 144 2.12 -1.38 23.86
CA ASP A 144 1.67 -0.81 25.14
C ASP A 144 2.40 0.51 25.51
N ASP A 145 3.53 0.80 24.88
CA ASP A 145 4.31 2.02 25.12
C ASP A 145 3.55 3.31 24.72
N TYR A 146 2.56 3.20 23.82
CA TYR A 146 1.71 4.33 23.45
C TYR A 146 0.44 4.49 24.31
N SER A 147 0.26 3.69 25.35
CA SER A 147 -0.84 3.88 26.30
C SER A 147 -0.73 5.24 27.02
N SER A 148 -1.88 5.81 27.42
CA SER A 148 -1.90 7.07 28.18
C SER A 148 -1.07 7.00 29.45
N ARG A 149 -1.02 5.81 30.09
CA ARG A 149 -0.23 5.54 31.28
C ARG A 149 1.27 5.66 31.01
N ASN A 150 1.74 5.11 29.92
CA ASN A 150 3.16 5.18 29.56
C ASN A 150 3.52 6.59 29.08
N ARG A 151 2.63 7.30 28.39
CA ARG A 151 2.81 8.71 28.02
C ARG A 151 2.99 9.61 29.25
N VAL A 152 2.23 9.38 30.33
CA VAL A 152 2.43 10.10 31.60
C VAL A 152 3.80 9.81 32.22
N LEU A 153 4.28 8.57 32.14
CA LEU A 153 5.63 8.20 32.59
C LEU A 153 6.73 8.81 31.73
N TRP A 154 6.54 8.84 30.41
CA TRP A 154 7.45 9.50 29.46
C TRP A 154 7.50 11.00 29.68
N ARG A 155 6.37 11.63 29.91
CA ARG A 155 6.26 13.06 30.25
C ARG A 155 7.03 13.41 31.53
N LYS A 156 6.92 12.60 32.58
CA LYS A 156 7.72 12.80 33.80
C LYS A 156 9.21 12.76 33.51
N LYS A 157 9.65 11.72 32.81
CA LYS A 157 11.06 11.57 32.40
C LYS A 157 11.53 12.72 31.53
N PHE A 158 10.71 13.16 30.59
CA PHE A 158 11.03 14.26 29.69
C PHE A 158 11.11 15.60 30.41
N ALA A 159 10.17 15.88 31.31
CA ALA A 159 10.17 17.10 32.13
C ALA A 159 11.39 17.15 33.09
N GLU A 160 11.91 16.00 33.53
CA GLU A 160 13.13 15.90 34.34
C GLU A 160 14.41 16.17 33.53
N THR A 161 14.39 15.94 32.23
CA THR A 161 15.57 16.06 31.34
C THR A 161 15.53 17.27 30.43
N CYS A 162 14.36 17.84 30.14
CA CYS A 162 14.16 19.00 29.29
C CYS A 162 13.95 20.26 30.13
N HIS A 163 14.86 21.23 29.98
CA HIS A 163 14.75 22.51 30.68
C HIS A 163 13.67 23.43 30.10
N ASP A 164 13.08 23.09 28.95
CA ASP A 164 11.99 23.85 28.37
C ASP A 164 10.65 23.18 28.68
N ILE A 165 9.96 23.74 29.68
CA ILE A 165 8.67 23.26 30.16
C ILE A 165 7.58 23.32 29.09
N ALA A 166 7.66 24.26 28.16
CA ALA A 166 6.68 24.40 27.07
C ALA A 166 6.71 23.19 26.12
N ILE A 167 7.91 22.72 25.80
CA ILE A 167 8.11 21.52 24.97
C ILE A 167 7.60 20.28 25.71
N ALA A 168 7.93 20.15 26.99
CA ALA A 168 7.49 19.02 27.81
C ALA A 168 5.96 18.93 27.95
N HIS A 169 5.28 20.08 27.98
CA HIS A 169 3.82 20.12 28.09
C HIS A 169 3.08 19.88 26.77
N ALA A 170 3.61 20.33 25.66
CA ALA A 170 2.95 20.18 24.35
C ALA A 170 2.89 18.71 23.89
N TRP A 171 3.81 17.91 24.36
CA TRP A 171 4.09 16.64 23.65
C TRP A 171 3.19 15.48 23.99
N VAL A 172 2.45 15.44 25.08
CA VAL A 172 2.06 14.10 25.52
C VAL A 172 0.62 13.93 25.94
N GLU A 173 -0.07 14.95 26.33
CA GLU A 173 -1.46 14.82 26.77
C GLU A 173 -2.38 15.81 26.10
N PRO A 174 -3.48 15.34 25.50
CA PRO A 174 -4.56 16.25 25.19
C PRO A 174 -5.09 16.87 26.47
N LEU A 175 -5.41 18.14 26.40
CA LEU A 175 -6.18 18.81 27.45
C LEU A 175 -7.58 18.15 27.48
N VAL A 176 -7.97 17.63 28.64
CA VAL A 176 -9.29 17.04 28.84
C VAL A 176 -10.08 17.89 29.82
N ASN A 177 -11.17 18.45 29.34
CA ASN A 177 -12.09 19.28 30.12
C ASN A 177 -13.48 18.61 30.18
N ILE A 178 -14.00 18.44 31.37
CA ILE A 178 -15.35 17.93 31.61
C ILE A 178 -16.21 19.10 32.14
N SER A 179 -17.29 19.40 31.44
CA SER A 179 -18.16 20.52 31.79
C SER A 179 -19.64 20.14 31.64
N LYS A 180 -20.48 20.85 32.39
CA LYS A 180 -21.94 20.80 32.23
C LYS A 180 -22.35 21.87 31.22
N LEU A 181 -23.17 21.49 30.26
CA LEU A 181 -23.78 22.41 29.28
C LEU A 181 -25.01 23.08 29.89
N LYS A 182 -25.46 24.18 29.28
CA LYS A 182 -26.62 24.94 29.76
C LYS A 182 -27.93 24.14 29.78
N ASP A 183 -28.04 23.13 28.95
CA ASP A 183 -29.19 22.23 28.83
C ASP A 183 -29.10 20.99 29.76
N GLY A 184 -28.11 20.97 30.65
CA GLY A 184 -27.87 19.90 31.63
C GLY A 184 -27.09 18.70 31.12
N ARG A 185 -26.80 18.60 29.82
CA ARG A 185 -25.91 17.59 29.27
C ARG A 185 -24.47 17.78 29.79
N SER A 186 -23.65 16.73 29.67
CA SER A 186 -22.23 16.79 29.97
C SER A 186 -21.42 16.78 28.67
N ALA A 187 -20.36 17.57 28.60
CA ALA A 187 -19.40 17.53 27.53
C ALA A 187 -18.01 17.17 28.05
N ILE A 188 -17.35 16.21 27.40
CA ILE A 188 -15.95 15.86 27.61
C ILE A 188 -15.22 16.34 26.37
N LYS A 189 -14.34 17.32 26.52
CA LYS A 189 -13.58 17.91 25.43
C LYS A 189 -12.13 17.45 25.52
N PHE A 190 -11.63 17.00 24.39
CA PHE A 190 -10.24 16.60 24.17
C PHE A 190 -9.63 17.55 23.16
N TYR A 191 -8.47 18.07 23.48
CA TYR A 191 -7.84 19.07 22.64
C TYR A 191 -6.33 18.98 22.73
N ARG A 192 -5.67 19.09 21.59
CA ARG A 192 -4.22 19.22 21.49
C ARG A 192 -3.87 20.15 20.35
N THR A 193 -2.89 21.00 20.56
CA THR A 193 -2.24 21.81 19.52
C THR A 193 -0.86 21.30 19.18
N THR A 194 -0.34 21.74 18.05
CA THR A 194 1.10 21.73 17.74
C THR A 194 1.86 22.58 18.76
N ILE A 195 3.17 22.37 18.88
CA ILE A 195 4.02 23.09 19.86
C ILE A 195 3.98 24.61 19.62
N ASP A 196 3.89 25.04 18.37
CA ASP A 196 3.78 26.45 17.98
C ASP A 196 2.34 27.01 18.06
N GLU A 197 1.39 26.18 18.55
CA GLU A 197 -0.03 26.51 18.67
C GLU A 197 -0.73 26.89 17.34
N THR A 198 -0.10 26.62 16.19
CA THR A 198 -0.64 26.96 14.87
C THR A 198 -1.81 26.08 14.47
N TYR A 199 -1.71 24.78 14.73
CA TYR A 199 -2.72 23.79 14.35
C TYR A 199 -3.20 23.00 15.57
N GLY A 200 -4.37 22.38 15.46
CA GLY A 200 -4.93 21.58 16.54
C GLY A 200 -5.91 20.52 16.06
N VAL A 201 -6.11 19.51 16.91
CA VAL A 201 -7.15 18.50 16.76
C VAL A 201 -8.06 18.56 17.98
N TYR A 202 -9.35 18.45 17.71
CA TYR A 202 -10.41 18.51 18.72
C TYR A 202 -11.28 17.27 18.64
N GLY A 203 -11.63 16.75 19.82
CA GLY A 203 -12.69 15.78 20.00
C GLY A 203 -13.61 16.22 21.14
N GLU A 204 -14.91 16.02 20.96
CA GLU A 204 -15.90 16.30 22.01
C GLU A 204 -16.86 15.10 22.10
N VAL A 205 -17.07 14.60 23.32
CA VAL A 205 -18.12 13.62 23.63
C VAL A 205 -19.21 14.34 24.40
N THR A 206 -20.39 14.47 23.80
CA THR A 206 -21.55 15.07 24.46
C THR A 206 -22.48 13.96 24.95
N LEU A 207 -22.80 13.97 26.23
CA LEU A 207 -23.55 12.95 26.95
C LEU A 207 -24.89 13.47 27.45
N PRO A 208 -25.96 12.66 27.45
CA PRO A 208 -27.26 13.00 28.05
C PRO A 208 -27.13 13.42 29.51
N SER A 209 -28.08 14.24 30.01
CA SER A 209 -28.06 14.75 31.38
C SER A 209 -28.15 13.66 32.46
N CYS A 210 -28.68 12.48 32.12
CA CYS A 210 -28.75 11.33 33.04
C CYS A 210 -27.39 10.64 33.24
N VAL A 211 -26.38 10.93 32.41
CA VAL A 211 -25.06 10.30 32.51
C VAL A 211 -24.21 11.02 33.56
N THR A 212 -23.74 10.28 34.53
CA THR A 212 -22.73 10.72 35.49
C THR A 212 -21.35 10.45 34.92
N VAL A 213 -20.49 11.45 34.95
CA VAL A 213 -19.12 11.40 34.42
C VAL A 213 -18.14 11.59 35.59
N SER A 214 -17.20 10.67 35.74
CA SER A 214 -16.09 10.79 36.68
C SER A 214 -14.76 10.53 35.98
N LYS A 215 -13.73 11.32 36.29
CA LYS A 215 -12.35 11.14 35.79
C LYS A 215 -11.47 10.67 36.95
N GLU A 216 -10.76 9.57 36.74
CA GLU A 216 -9.80 9.02 37.70
C GLU A 216 -8.43 9.68 37.52
N GLU A 217 -7.59 9.59 38.56
CA GLU A 217 -6.21 10.13 38.54
C GLU A 217 -5.33 9.49 37.43
N ASN A 218 -5.63 8.24 37.07
CA ASN A 218 -4.94 7.51 35.99
C ASN A 218 -5.39 7.93 34.56
N GLY A 219 -6.30 8.90 34.46
CA GLY A 219 -6.81 9.44 33.19
C GLY A 219 -8.06 8.73 32.66
N LYS A 220 -8.48 7.59 33.22
CA LYS A 220 -9.72 6.90 32.83
C LYS A 220 -10.95 7.75 33.11
N ILE A 221 -11.94 7.65 32.23
CA ILE A 221 -13.20 8.38 32.37
C ILE A 221 -14.33 7.36 32.44
N THR A 222 -15.02 7.33 33.57
CA THR A 222 -16.16 6.43 33.83
C THR A 222 -17.46 7.16 33.56
N LEU A 223 -18.32 6.54 32.77
CA LEU A 223 -19.65 6.98 32.39
C LEU A 223 -20.68 6.02 32.98
N THR A 224 -21.64 6.53 33.74
CA THR A 224 -22.65 5.70 34.42
C THR A 224 -24.05 6.29 34.16
N CYS A 225 -25.02 5.43 33.86
CA CYS A 225 -26.41 5.79 33.69
C CYS A 225 -27.32 4.63 34.12
N ASP A 226 -28.57 4.91 34.41
CA ASP A 226 -29.64 3.92 34.70
C ASP A 226 -30.16 3.22 33.44
N ARG A 227 -29.89 3.78 32.27
CA ARG A 227 -30.24 3.26 30.94
C ARG A 227 -28.98 3.14 30.04
N GLU A 228 -29.17 2.57 28.86
CA GLU A 228 -28.14 2.51 27.85
C GLU A 228 -27.62 3.91 27.50
N ILE A 229 -26.28 4.03 27.35
CA ILE A 229 -25.61 5.29 27.14
C ILE A 229 -25.45 5.55 25.64
N ASP A 230 -26.17 6.55 25.16
CA ASP A 230 -25.96 7.11 23.82
C ASP A 230 -25.21 8.43 23.97
N PHE A 231 -24.32 8.73 23.04
CA PHE A 231 -23.55 9.96 23.07
C PHE A 231 -23.25 10.51 21.67
N LEU A 232 -22.97 11.80 21.62
CA LEU A 232 -22.61 12.48 20.39
C LEU A 232 -21.10 12.71 20.38
N ILE A 233 -20.44 12.40 19.29
CA ILE A 233 -19.05 12.78 19.03
C ILE A 233 -19.03 13.94 18.05
N ARG A 234 -18.21 14.96 18.36
CA ARG A 234 -17.81 16.04 17.46
C ARG A 234 -16.31 16.05 17.36
N THR A 235 -15.80 16.21 16.16
CA THR A 235 -14.35 16.20 15.94
C THR A 235 -13.97 17.10 14.77
N THR A 236 -12.76 17.67 14.85
CA THR A 236 -12.20 18.50 13.79
C THR A 236 -10.69 18.56 13.88
N SER A 237 -10.07 18.95 12.77
CA SER A 237 -8.65 19.27 12.65
C SER A 237 -8.49 20.62 11.96
N THR A 238 -7.59 21.46 12.44
CA THR A 238 -7.31 22.78 11.87
C THR A 238 -6.11 22.77 10.92
N PHE A 239 -5.51 21.62 10.66
CA PHE A 239 -4.46 21.50 9.64
C PHE A 239 -4.99 21.88 8.26
N PRO A 240 -4.13 22.40 7.36
CA PRO A 240 -4.53 22.75 6.00
C PRO A 240 -5.16 21.55 5.27
N SER A 241 -6.30 21.79 4.64
CA SER A 241 -6.96 20.75 3.85
C SER A 241 -6.21 20.48 2.56
N LEU A 242 -6.13 19.22 2.17
CA LEU A 242 -5.70 18.81 0.84
C LEU A 242 -6.81 19.16 -0.19
N THR A 243 -6.44 19.33 -1.45
CA THR A 243 -7.35 19.68 -2.55
C THR A 243 -7.86 18.40 -3.23
N PRO A 244 -9.11 17.96 -3.00
CA PRO A 244 -9.64 16.75 -3.60
C PRO A 244 -9.85 16.91 -5.12
N PHE A 245 -9.71 15.80 -5.84
CA PHE A 245 -10.11 15.76 -7.25
C PHE A 245 -11.62 15.59 -7.38
N LYS A 246 -12.18 16.23 -8.41
CA LYS A 246 -13.49 15.85 -8.94
C LYS A 246 -13.33 14.62 -9.84
N PRO A 247 -14.39 13.79 -10.01
CA PRO A 247 -14.30 12.62 -10.89
C PRO A 247 -13.79 12.93 -12.30
N GLU A 248 -14.19 14.07 -12.86
CA GLU A 248 -13.81 14.50 -14.21
C GLU A 248 -12.35 14.96 -14.30
N ASP A 249 -11.78 15.43 -13.20
CA ASP A 249 -10.38 15.86 -13.11
C ASP A 249 -9.46 14.66 -12.79
N LEU A 250 -9.97 13.62 -12.13
CA LEU A 250 -9.21 12.43 -11.75
C LEU A 250 -9.17 11.39 -12.88
N ILE A 251 -10.31 11.12 -13.52
CA ILE A 251 -10.48 10.02 -14.47
C ILE A 251 -10.61 10.57 -15.90
N ASN A 252 -9.94 9.91 -16.83
CA ASN A 252 -10.11 10.15 -18.23
C ASN A 252 -11.59 10.06 -18.63
N LYS A 253 -12.05 11.01 -19.45
CA LYS A 253 -13.46 11.18 -19.80
C LYS A 253 -14.12 9.90 -20.35
N ASP A 254 -13.40 9.18 -21.20
CA ASP A 254 -13.95 7.95 -21.81
C ASP A 254 -14.14 6.83 -20.79
N PHE A 255 -13.19 6.66 -19.89
CA PHE A 255 -13.30 5.69 -18.79
C PHE A 255 -14.36 6.10 -17.78
N LEU A 256 -14.48 7.37 -17.47
CA LEU A 256 -15.54 7.88 -16.61
C LEU A 256 -16.93 7.60 -17.21
N CYS A 257 -17.10 7.76 -18.52
CA CYS A 257 -18.33 7.38 -19.21
C CYS A 257 -18.61 5.88 -19.11
N LYS A 258 -17.60 5.03 -19.31
CA LYS A 258 -17.74 3.57 -19.16
C LYS A 258 -18.20 3.19 -17.75
N ILE A 259 -17.62 3.77 -16.71
CA ILE A 259 -18.03 3.53 -15.32
C ILE A 259 -19.46 4.00 -15.08
N LYS A 260 -19.83 5.21 -15.56
CA LYS A 260 -21.18 5.78 -15.44
C LYS A 260 -22.23 4.88 -16.10
N ASN A 261 -21.93 4.41 -17.31
CA ASN A 261 -22.84 3.57 -18.09
C ASN A 261 -22.81 2.10 -17.65
N ASN A 262 -21.96 1.75 -16.67
CA ASN A 262 -21.76 0.38 -16.22
C ASN A 262 -21.39 -0.57 -17.38
N GLU A 263 -20.51 -0.10 -18.26
CA GLU A 263 -20.11 -0.85 -19.46
C GLU A 263 -19.23 -2.05 -19.11
N VAL A 264 -19.33 -3.10 -19.89
CA VAL A 264 -18.45 -4.25 -19.82
C VAL A 264 -17.28 -4.01 -20.76
N PRO A 265 -16.03 -4.23 -20.33
CA PRO A 265 -14.88 -4.13 -21.22
C PRO A 265 -15.03 -5.02 -22.45
N GLU A 266 -14.69 -4.49 -23.62
CA GLU A 266 -14.76 -5.25 -24.86
C GLU A 266 -13.78 -6.43 -24.85
N CYS A 267 -14.30 -7.61 -25.13
CA CYS A 267 -13.52 -8.83 -25.18
C CYS A 267 -14.19 -9.87 -26.08
N ASN A 268 -13.40 -10.47 -26.98
CA ASN A 268 -13.88 -11.53 -27.89
C ASN A 268 -13.92 -12.92 -27.24
N ASP A 269 -13.31 -13.07 -26.09
CA ASP A 269 -13.31 -14.32 -25.32
C ASP A 269 -14.57 -14.39 -24.45
N ARG A 270 -15.37 -15.44 -24.61
CA ARG A 270 -16.65 -15.60 -23.92
C ARG A 270 -16.51 -15.70 -22.40
N GLU A 271 -15.53 -16.47 -21.93
CA GLU A 271 -15.37 -16.71 -20.50
C GLU A 271 -14.83 -15.48 -19.81
N LEU A 272 -13.80 -14.85 -20.38
CA LEU A 272 -13.26 -13.59 -19.89
C LEU A 272 -14.32 -12.48 -19.91
N HIS A 273 -15.11 -12.37 -20.99
CA HIS A 273 -16.18 -11.38 -21.07
C HIS A 273 -17.23 -11.61 -19.96
N SER A 274 -17.59 -12.88 -19.68
CA SER A 274 -18.52 -13.21 -18.61
C SER A 274 -17.94 -12.83 -17.23
N ALA A 275 -16.67 -13.12 -16.99
CA ALA A 275 -16.00 -12.76 -15.74
C ALA A 275 -15.93 -11.23 -15.55
N LEU A 276 -15.56 -10.47 -16.58
CA LEU A 276 -15.52 -9.01 -16.57
C LEU A 276 -16.91 -8.39 -16.42
N LYS A 277 -17.94 -9.02 -16.99
CA LYS A 277 -19.34 -8.58 -16.82
C LYS A 277 -19.78 -8.66 -15.37
N GLU A 278 -19.38 -9.68 -14.66
CA GLU A 278 -19.64 -9.78 -13.22
C GLU A 278 -18.78 -8.81 -12.43
N TYR A 279 -17.51 -8.65 -12.81
CA TYR A 279 -16.53 -7.82 -12.16
C TYR A 279 -16.86 -6.31 -12.19
N ARG A 280 -17.58 -5.83 -13.21
CA ARG A 280 -17.91 -4.40 -13.38
C ARG A 280 -18.58 -3.74 -12.17
N LYS A 281 -19.26 -4.53 -11.32
CA LYS A 281 -19.89 -4.05 -10.09
C LYS A 281 -18.88 -3.40 -9.11
N TYR A 282 -17.58 -3.71 -9.24
CA TYR A 282 -16.53 -3.19 -8.38
C TYR A 282 -15.91 -1.87 -8.90
N PHE A 283 -16.11 -1.48 -10.15
CA PHE A 283 -15.50 -0.27 -10.69
C PHE A 283 -15.96 1.01 -9.98
N ARG A 284 -17.26 1.12 -9.64
CA ARG A 284 -17.77 2.27 -8.89
C ARG A 284 -17.23 2.35 -7.46
N PRO A 285 -17.21 1.29 -6.66
CA PRO A 285 -16.51 1.27 -5.38
C PRO A 285 -15.05 1.65 -5.48
N SER A 286 -14.31 1.09 -6.44
CA SER A 286 -12.90 1.40 -6.63
C SER A 286 -12.67 2.87 -7.04
N LEU A 287 -13.55 3.45 -7.87
CA LEU A 287 -13.48 4.88 -8.20
C LEU A 287 -13.70 5.76 -6.97
N ARG A 288 -14.67 5.42 -6.13
CA ARG A 288 -14.93 6.17 -4.89
C ARG A 288 -13.72 6.12 -3.96
N ASP A 289 -13.11 4.93 -3.81
CA ASP A 289 -11.93 4.74 -2.96
C ASP A 289 -10.73 5.51 -3.53
N LEU A 290 -10.56 5.51 -4.84
CA LEU A 290 -9.51 6.30 -5.51
C LEU A 290 -9.73 7.81 -5.31
N LEU A 291 -10.96 8.30 -5.46
CA LEU A 291 -11.31 9.71 -5.22
C LEU A 291 -11.00 10.13 -3.77
N PHE A 292 -11.31 9.26 -2.79
CA PHE A 292 -11.04 9.54 -1.39
C PHE A 292 -9.54 9.63 -1.07
N LEU A 293 -8.71 8.85 -1.76
CA LEU A 293 -7.26 8.80 -1.51
C LEU A 293 -6.43 9.70 -2.44
N SER A 294 -7.06 10.39 -3.42
CA SER A 294 -6.33 11.18 -4.42
C SER A 294 -6.56 12.67 -4.22
N TYR A 295 -5.47 13.42 -4.05
CA TYR A 295 -5.45 14.87 -3.89
C TYR A 295 -4.43 15.49 -4.85
N LYS A 296 -4.56 16.79 -5.12
CA LYS A 296 -3.63 17.48 -6.02
C LYS A 296 -2.21 17.53 -5.47
N GLU A 297 -2.07 17.60 -4.17
CA GLU A 297 -0.77 17.65 -3.49
C GLU A 297 -0.09 16.29 -3.35
N CYS A 298 -0.88 15.22 -3.21
CA CYS A 298 -0.37 13.84 -3.11
C CYS A 298 -1.51 12.82 -3.17
N TYR A 299 -1.13 11.54 -3.37
CA TYR A 299 -2.02 10.40 -3.16
C TYR A 299 -1.69 9.77 -1.81
N LEU A 300 -2.72 9.36 -1.07
CA LEU A 300 -2.59 8.70 0.23
C LEU A 300 -2.68 7.19 0.05
N ALA A 301 -1.81 6.44 0.73
CA ALA A 301 -1.70 5.00 0.50
C ALA A 301 -2.93 4.23 0.93
N GLY A 302 -3.47 4.51 2.11
CA GLY A 302 -4.62 3.75 2.57
C GLY A 302 -5.24 4.24 3.87
N SER A 303 -6.45 3.86 4.06
CA SER A 303 -7.26 4.23 5.20
C SER A 303 -7.30 3.05 6.17
N TRP A 304 -7.24 3.29 7.41
CA TRP A 304 -6.88 4.52 8.14
C TRP A 304 -5.39 4.50 8.54
N ARG A 305 -4.76 3.32 8.50
CA ARG A 305 -3.43 3.04 9.05
C ARG A 305 -2.30 3.73 8.29
N PHE A 306 -2.47 3.94 6.98
CA PHE A 306 -1.50 4.57 6.08
C PHE A 306 -2.10 5.77 5.36
N LEU A 307 -2.80 6.64 6.13
CA LEU A 307 -3.47 7.83 5.57
C LEU A 307 -2.47 8.97 5.35
N THR A 308 -1.38 8.65 4.67
CA THR A 308 -0.31 9.57 4.28
C THR A 308 0.22 9.22 2.88
N TYR A 309 1.12 10.06 2.36
CA TYR A 309 1.79 9.81 1.09
C TYR A 309 2.75 8.62 1.20
N PHE A 310 2.70 7.76 0.16
CA PHE A 310 3.71 6.75 -0.11
C PHE A 310 4.12 6.79 -1.58
N GLY A 311 5.43 6.87 -1.84
CA GLY A 311 5.99 6.98 -3.19
C GLY A 311 5.67 5.77 -4.06
N ARG A 312 5.91 4.57 -3.55
CA ARG A 312 5.63 3.30 -4.26
C ARG A 312 4.17 3.17 -4.63
N ASP A 313 3.28 3.38 -3.67
CA ASP A 313 1.83 3.27 -3.87
C ASP A 313 1.34 4.24 -4.94
N THR A 314 1.81 5.49 -4.86
CA THR A 314 1.51 6.53 -5.85
C THR A 314 1.99 6.15 -7.24
N MET A 315 3.26 5.72 -7.36
CA MET A 315 3.86 5.39 -8.66
C MET A 315 3.26 4.14 -9.28
N MET A 316 3.16 3.03 -8.51
CA MET A 316 2.60 1.77 -9.03
C MET A 316 1.12 1.91 -9.39
N THR A 317 0.33 2.62 -8.56
CA THR A 317 -1.07 2.92 -8.89
C THR A 317 -1.17 3.72 -10.19
N SER A 318 -0.35 4.77 -10.35
CA SER A 318 -0.36 5.59 -11.55
C SER A 318 0.09 4.81 -12.79
N ILE A 319 1.10 3.94 -12.67
CA ILE A 319 1.55 3.07 -13.76
C ILE A 319 0.44 2.11 -14.19
N ILE A 320 -0.17 1.39 -13.26
CA ILE A 320 -1.17 0.36 -13.57
C ILE A 320 -2.48 1.00 -14.08
N LEU A 321 -2.93 2.09 -13.47
CA LEU A 321 -4.10 2.84 -13.93
C LEU A 321 -3.85 3.59 -15.25
N GLY A 322 -2.63 4.05 -15.45
CA GLY A 322 -2.14 4.64 -16.68
C GLY A 322 -3.14 5.48 -17.46
N GLU A 323 -3.79 4.86 -18.42
CA GLU A 323 -4.77 5.50 -19.30
C GLU A 323 -6.14 5.79 -18.65
N VAL A 324 -6.43 5.18 -17.52
CA VAL A 324 -7.66 5.42 -16.75
C VAL A 324 -7.59 6.78 -16.07
N LEU A 325 -6.42 7.19 -15.58
CA LEU A 325 -6.21 8.51 -15.01
C LEU A 325 -6.27 9.60 -16.09
N SER A 326 -6.74 10.77 -15.71
CA SER A 326 -6.60 11.96 -16.54
C SER A 326 -5.13 12.40 -16.61
N LYS A 327 -4.80 13.22 -17.61
CA LYS A 327 -3.45 13.81 -17.73
C LYS A 327 -3.10 14.59 -16.45
N SER A 328 -3.99 15.46 -15.99
CA SER A 328 -3.75 16.29 -14.79
C SER A 328 -3.57 15.48 -13.51
N ALA A 329 -4.32 14.39 -13.34
CA ALA A 329 -4.18 13.50 -12.19
C ALA A 329 -2.84 12.76 -12.21
N TYR A 330 -2.41 12.30 -13.37
CA TYR A 330 -1.11 11.66 -13.54
C TYR A 330 0.04 12.65 -13.28
N GLU A 331 -0.07 13.89 -13.78
CA GLU A 331 0.88 14.98 -13.52
C GLU A 331 0.97 15.30 -12.03
N SER A 332 -0.16 15.43 -11.33
CA SER A 332 -0.18 15.66 -9.87
C SER A 332 0.52 14.53 -9.10
N ALA A 333 0.31 13.27 -9.51
CA ALA A 333 1.04 12.15 -8.93
C ALA A 333 2.56 12.28 -9.16
N MET A 334 3.00 12.63 -10.37
CA MET A 334 4.41 12.85 -10.67
C MET A 334 4.99 14.05 -9.91
N GLU A 335 4.26 15.17 -9.84
CA GLU A 335 4.69 16.35 -9.07
C GLU A 335 4.87 16.02 -7.60
N SER A 336 4.00 15.19 -7.01
CA SER A 336 4.12 14.77 -5.62
C SER A 336 5.42 13.97 -5.34
N ILE A 337 5.90 13.20 -6.32
CA ILE A 337 7.20 12.51 -6.26
C ILE A 337 8.36 13.51 -6.39
N LEU A 338 8.29 14.38 -7.39
CA LEU A 338 9.34 15.36 -7.70
C LEU A 338 9.53 16.39 -6.58
N ASP A 339 8.44 16.76 -5.90
CA ASP A 339 8.47 17.67 -4.75
C ASP A 339 9.22 17.06 -3.56
N ARG A 340 9.15 15.74 -3.40
CA ARG A 340 9.77 14.98 -2.30
C ARG A 340 11.10 14.32 -2.68
N LEU A 341 11.63 14.61 -3.86
CA LEU A 341 12.87 14.02 -4.35
C LEU A 341 14.09 14.54 -3.59
N ALA A 342 14.92 13.66 -3.07
CA ALA A 342 16.16 14.01 -2.41
C ALA A 342 17.14 14.74 -3.36
N GLN A 343 18.15 15.40 -2.77
CA GLN A 343 19.12 16.17 -3.56
C GLN A 343 19.90 15.29 -4.53
N ASP A 344 20.18 14.04 -4.18
CA ASP A 344 20.89 13.05 -4.99
C ASP A 344 20.00 12.27 -5.96
N GLY A 345 18.67 12.50 -5.94
CA GLY A 345 17.67 11.86 -6.80
C GLY A 345 16.99 10.64 -6.20
N ASP A 346 17.19 10.36 -4.90
CA ASP A 346 16.50 9.31 -4.16
C ASP A 346 15.02 9.65 -4.03
N VAL A 347 14.12 8.71 -4.26
CA VAL A 347 12.66 8.91 -4.17
C VAL A 347 12.19 8.68 -2.75
N ALA A 348 11.38 9.61 -2.23
CA ALA A 348 10.81 9.45 -0.89
C ALA A 348 9.77 8.34 -0.87
N HIS A 349 9.95 7.40 0.04
CA HIS A 349 9.00 6.32 0.27
C HIS A 349 7.76 6.79 1.04
N GLU A 350 7.96 7.45 2.16
CA GLU A 350 6.90 7.93 3.06
C GLU A 350 7.15 9.39 3.42
N ASP A 351 6.06 10.14 3.54
CA ASP A 351 6.06 11.52 4.01
C ASP A 351 5.52 11.55 5.43
N ASN A 352 6.38 11.86 6.37
CA ASN A 352 6.04 12.06 7.77
C ASN A 352 5.78 13.55 8.02
N SER A 353 4.66 14.05 7.50
CA SER A 353 4.33 15.47 7.57
C SER A 353 3.78 15.91 8.93
N PHE A 354 3.96 17.21 9.25
CA PHE A 354 3.36 17.90 10.38
C PHE A 354 3.51 17.18 11.74
N TRP A 355 2.44 16.64 12.25
CA TRP A 355 2.34 16.06 13.59
C TRP A 355 3.17 14.81 13.79
N GLN A 356 3.27 13.99 12.75
CA GLN A 356 4.12 12.80 12.79
C GLN A 356 5.60 13.18 12.83
N ALA A 357 6.00 14.18 12.03
CA ALA A 357 7.35 14.72 12.05
C ALA A 357 7.70 15.32 13.42
N GLU A 358 6.77 16.04 14.04
CA GLU A 358 6.91 16.55 15.42
C GLU A 358 7.20 15.39 16.39
N GLY A 359 6.39 14.34 16.39
CA GLY A 359 6.55 13.18 17.25
C GLY A 359 7.89 12.46 17.06
N GLU A 360 8.31 12.26 15.80
CA GLU A 360 9.57 11.60 15.47
C GLU A 360 10.78 12.44 15.90
N ARG A 361 10.77 13.76 15.70
CA ARG A 361 11.84 14.66 16.16
C ARG A 361 12.01 14.66 17.68
N ILE A 362 10.90 14.56 18.39
CA ILE A 362 10.93 14.45 19.86
C ILE A 362 11.47 13.08 20.31
N CYS A 363 11.11 12.00 19.62
CA CYS A 363 11.69 10.68 19.86
C CYS A 363 13.21 10.67 19.59
N GLU A 364 13.66 11.30 18.50
CA GLU A 364 15.07 11.48 18.17
C GLU A 364 15.82 12.22 19.28
N TYR A 365 15.27 13.34 19.75
CA TYR A 365 15.82 14.10 20.88
C TYR A 365 15.95 13.26 22.16
N ASN A 366 14.91 12.50 22.51
CA ASN A 366 14.94 11.62 23.68
C ASN A 366 16.01 10.52 23.57
N ASN A 367 16.23 9.99 22.37
CA ASN A 367 17.26 8.99 22.14
C ASN A 367 18.68 9.59 22.29
N LEU A 368 18.91 10.80 21.78
CA LEU A 368 20.18 11.50 21.96
C LEU A 368 20.48 11.77 23.43
N ILE A 369 19.49 12.16 24.22
CA ILE A 369 19.65 12.34 25.68
C ILE A 369 19.97 11.01 26.38
N LYS A 370 19.30 9.91 26.03
CA LYS A 370 19.60 8.59 26.59
C LYS A 370 21.02 8.10 26.30
N GLU A 371 21.55 8.49 25.15
CA GLU A 371 22.91 8.14 24.73
C GLU A 371 24.00 9.11 25.26
N ASP A 372 23.64 10.02 26.17
CA ASP A 372 24.50 11.05 26.75
C ASP A 372 25.18 11.96 25.68
N LYS A 373 24.55 12.07 24.52
CA LYS A 373 24.99 12.96 23.43
C LYS A 373 24.41 14.35 23.65
N LYS A 374 25.27 15.37 23.54
CA LYS A 374 24.84 16.76 23.57
C LYS A 374 23.93 17.05 22.37
N ALA A 375 22.63 17.17 22.61
CA ALA A 375 21.67 17.66 21.65
C ALA A 375 21.31 19.09 22.02
N GLU A 376 21.44 20.00 21.06
CA GLU A 376 20.97 21.39 21.22
C GLU A 376 19.47 21.44 20.97
N PRO A 377 18.64 21.65 22.01
CA PRO A 377 17.18 21.72 21.86
C PRO A 377 16.72 22.71 20.79
N SER A 378 17.47 23.80 20.62
CA SER A 378 17.17 24.85 19.64
C SER A 378 17.27 24.40 18.19
N GLU A 379 18.13 23.44 17.85
CA GLU A 379 18.23 22.89 16.48
C GLU A 379 17.09 21.94 16.17
N ILE A 380 16.72 21.10 17.13
CA ILE A 380 15.59 20.19 16.98
C ILE A 380 14.28 20.96 16.83
N LEU A 381 14.10 22.00 17.66
CA LEU A 381 12.94 22.91 17.58
C LEU A 381 12.85 23.63 16.24
N LYS A 382 13.97 24.13 15.70
CA LYS A 382 14.00 24.76 14.37
C LYS A 382 13.58 23.81 13.25
N ASN A 383 13.71 22.50 13.45
CA ASN A 383 13.43 21.46 12.47
C ASN A 383 12.13 20.68 12.76
N LEU A 384 11.41 21.00 13.83
CA LEU A 384 10.23 20.28 14.30
C LEU A 384 9.18 20.06 13.22
N TYR A 385 8.97 21.04 12.38
CA TYR A 385 7.96 21.04 11.32
C TYR A 385 8.56 20.91 9.92
N LYS A 386 9.90 20.73 9.82
CA LYS A 386 10.43 20.35 8.53
C LYS A 386 9.92 18.96 8.17
N GLU A 387 9.46 18.87 6.95
CA GLU A 387 9.07 17.63 6.34
C GLU A 387 10.15 16.56 6.60
N ASN A 388 9.71 15.37 6.99
CA ASN A 388 10.58 14.26 7.27
C ASN A 388 10.25 13.15 6.29
N TYR A 389 11.06 13.03 5.25
CA TYR A 389 10.88 12.03 4.21
C TYR A 389 11.73 10.81 4.50
N ASP A 390 11.11 9.64 4.32
CA ASP A 390 11.80 8.36 4.44
C ASP A 390 12.33 7.90 3.08
N TYR A 391 13.63 7.71 2.99
CA TYR A 391 14.32 7.23 1.78
C TYR A 391 14.88 5.81 1.95
N LYS A 392 14.34 5.01 2.86
CA LYS A 392 14.89 3.67 3.16
C LYS A 392 14.72 2.65 2.03
N MET A 393 13.72 2.82 1.17
CA MET A 393 13.44 1.88 0.10
C MET A 393 14.39 2.04 -1.09
N VAL A 394 14.59 0.95 -1.82
CA VAL A 394 15.46 0.94 -3.01
C VAL A 394 14.65 0.77 -4.30
N ASP A 395 13.46 0.22 -4.24
CA ASP A 395 12.61 -0.02 -5.40
C ASP A 395 11.97 1.27 -5.93
N ASP A 396 11.66 2.24 -5.07
CA ASP A 396 11.06 3.51 -5.44
C ASP A 396 11.87 4.25 -6.52
N ASP A 397 13.20 4.24 -6.41
CA ASP A 397 14.10 4.86 -7.38
C ASP A 397 13.94 4.25 -8.79
N PHE A 398 13.71 2.94 -8.88
CA PHE A 398 13.60 2.22 -10.15
C PHE A 398 12.17 2.23 -10.73
N ILE A 399 11.15 2.50 -9.92
CA ILE A 399 9.76 2.64 -10.39
C ILE A 399 9.57 3.98 -11.10
N PHE A 400 10.21 5.05 -10.63
CA PHE A 400 9.98 6.40 -11.13
C PHE A 400 10.31 6.60 -12.63
N PRO A 401 11.44 6.13 -13.19
CA PRO A 401 11.69 6.22 -14.63
C PRO A 401 10.64 5.52 -15.48
N VAL A 402 10.08 4.40 -14.99
CA VAL A 402 8.97 3.69 -15.66
C VAL A 402 7.72 4.56 -15.68
N MET A 403 7.42 5.23 -14.57
CA MET A 403 6.29 6.18 -14.49
C MET A 403 6.44 7.35 -15.47
N VAL A 404 7.63 7.94 -15.54
CA VAL A 404 7.94 9.02 -16.51
C VAL A 404 7.79 8.54 -17.95
N HIS A 405 8.35 7.38 -18.27
CA HIS A 405 8.23 6.79 -19.61
C HIS A 405 6.78 6.56 -20.01
N ASN A 406 5.98 6.05 -19.09
CA ASN A 406 4.55 5.83 -19.27
C ASN A 406 3.80 7.11 -19.59
N TYR A 407 4.08 8.19 -18.87
CA TYR A 407 3.50 9.50 -19.10
C TYR A 407 3.83 10.00 -20.53
N LEU A 408 5.10 9.98 -20.89
CA LEU A 408 5.56 10.47 -22.19
C LEU A 408 5.00 9.64 -23.36
N LYS A 409 4.87 8.33 -23.20
CA LYS A 409 4.28 7.44 -24.21
C LYS A 409 2.81 7.76 -24.50
N ARG A 410 2.05 8.21 -23.48
CA ARG A 410 0.61 8.49 -23.58
C ARG A 410 0.27 9.90 -23.99
N HIS A 411 1.14 10.84 -23.68
CA HIS A 411 0.90 12.27 -23.86
C HIS A 411 1.92 12.89 -24.83
N ASP A 412 2.24 12.15 -25.89
CA ASP A 412 3.18 12.54 -26.94
C ASP A 412 2.82 13.89 -27.55
N GLY A 413 3.77 14.83 -27.58
CA GLY A 413 3.60 16.17 -28.15
C GLY A 413 3.06 17.26 -27.22
N THR A 414 2.89 17.00 -25.92
CA THR A 414 2.41 17.99 -24.92
C THR A 414 3.37 18.14 -23.75
N ASP A 415 4.63 18.37 -24.00
CA ASP A 415 5.73 18.24 -23.02
C ASP A 415 5.93 19.43 -22.09
N ASP A 416 4.93 20.32 -21.96
CA ASP A 416 4.95 21.44 -21.02
C ASP A 416 5.17 21.00 -19.56
N PHE A 417 4.79 19.78 -19.20
CA PHE A 417 5.04 19.23 -17.88
C PHE A 417 6.53 19.02 -17.57
N ILE A 418 7.28 18.46 -18.53
CA ILE A 418 8.72 18.17 -18.33
C ILE A 418 9.50 19.48 -18.14
N ASP A 419 9.16 20.52 -18.87
CA ASP A 419 9.82 21.83 -18.81
C ASP A 419 9.27 22.74 -17.69
N ARG A 420 8.21 22.31 -16.99
CA ARG A 420 7.57 23.08 -15.92
C ARG A 420 8.51 23.30 -14.75
N THR A 421 8.47 24.52 -14.22
CA THR A 421 9.11 24.87 -12.94
C THR A 421 8.12 24.63 -11.82
N VAL A 422 8.54 23.91 -10.79
CA VAL A 422 7.75 23.63 -9.59
C VAL A 422 8.52 24.07 -8.36
N PHE A 423 7.82 24.36 -7.27
CA PHE A 423 8.44 24.62 -5.99
C PHE A 423 8.75 23.30 -5.28
N SER A 424 10.02 23.07 -4.94
CA SER A 424 10.41 21.94 -4.11
C SER A 424 10.43 22.33 -2.64
N SER A 425 9.59 21.68 -1.85
CA SER A 425 9.51 21.90 -0.41
C SER A 425 10.82 21.50 0.30
N ILE A 426 11.44 20.38 -0.12
CA ILE A 426 12.74 19.95 0.43
C ILE A 426 13.85 20.98 0.21
N LEU A 427 13.94 21.49 -1.01
CA LEU A 427 14.99 22.45 -1.37
C LEU A 427 14.62 23.88 -1.01
N ASN A 428 13.37 24.11 -0.62
CA ASN A 428 12.76 25.43 -0.35
C ASN A 428 13.05 26.45 -1.46
N LYS A 429 12.90 26.00 -2.71
CA LYS A 429 13.13 26.81 -3.92
C LYS A 429 12.45 26.24 -5.14
N GLU A 430 12.30 27.10 -6.14
CA GLU A 430 11.86 26.67 -7.46
C GLU A 430 12.90 25.74 -8.13
N THR A 431 12.41 24.69 -8.74
CA THR A 431 13.19 23.72 -9.48
C THR A 431 12.43 23.28 -10.73
N ASN A 432 13.14 22.84 -11.75
CA ASN A 432 12.55 22.37 -12.98
C ASN A 432 12.37 20.86 -12.96
N ASN A 433 11.23 20.36 -13.45
CA ASN A 433 10.90 18.93 -13.48
C ASN A 433 11.96 18.12 -14.25
N LYS A 434 12.38 18.60 -15.43
CA LYS A 434 13.44 17.96 -16.24
C LYS A 434 14.69 17.73 -15.43
N LYS A 435 15.13 18.75 -14.69
CA LYS A 435 16.31 18.65 -13.84
C LYS A 435 16.15 17.58 -12.75
N ASN A 436 14.99 17.51 -12.08
CA ASN A 436 14.75 16.53 -11.03
C ASN A 436 14.65 15.11 -11.58
N ILE A 437 13.99 14.94 -12.72
CA ILE A 437 13.94 13.67 -13.45
C ILE A 437 15.36 13.20 -13.79
N MET A 438 16.23 14.10 -14.30
CA MET A 438 17.61 13.76 -14.64
C MET A 438 18.43 13.39 -13.40
N LYS A 439 18.17 13.96 -12.22
CA LYS A 439 18.81 13.53 -10.97
C LYS A 439 18.47 12.09 -10.61
N ASN A 440 17.19 11.71 -10.67
CA ASN A 440 16.78 10.33 -10.42
C ASN A 440 17.41 9.38 -11.47
N PHE A 441 17.43 9.74 -12.75
CA PHE A 441 18.08 8.93 -13.78
C PHE A 441 19.57 8.71 -13.49
N ASN A 442 20.26 9.76 -13.06
CA ASN A 442 21.66 9.64 -12.61
C ASN A 442 21.79 8.69 -11.40
N LYS A 443 20.88 8.76 -10.44
CA LYS A 443 20.84 7.86 -9.27
C LYS A 443 20.70 6.40 -9.72
N VAL A 444 19.71 6.10 -10.55
CA VAL A 444 19.44 4.76 -11.09
C VAL A 444 20.64 4.21 -11.86
N ILE A 445 21.20 4.99 -12.78
CA ILE A 445 22.39 4.59 -13.56
C ILE A 445 23.57 4.33 -12.60
N THR A 446 23.82 5.24 -11.66
CA THR A 446 24.91 5.09 -10.68
C THR A 446 24.78 3.80 -9.87
N SER A 447 23.57 3.47 -9.44
CA SER A 447 23.27 2.25 -8.68
C SER A 447 23.46 0.97 -9.52
N ALA A 448 23.20 1.05 -10.83
CA ALA A 448 23.35 -0.07 -11.74
C ALA A 448 24.81 -0.34 -12.20
N LEU A 449 25.66 0.68 -12.21
CA LEU A 449 27.03 0.59 -12.74
C LEU A 449 27.96 -0.42 -12.04
N PRO A 450 27.91 -0.65 -10.71
CA PRO A 450 28.81 -1.61 -10.05
C PRO A 450 28.68 -3.04 -10.59
N TYR A 451 27.45 -3.50 -10.81
CA TYR A 451 27.17 -4.81 -11.40
C TYR A 451 27.67 -4.88 -12.85
N TYR A 452 27.38 -3.87 -13.68
CA TYR A 452 27.81 -3.79 -15.05
C TYR A 452 29.35 -3.77 -15.20
N LYS A 453 30.06 -2.94 -14.43
CA LYS A 453 31.53 -2.85 -14.47
C LYS A 453 32.19 -4.18 -14.13
N THR A 454 31.64 -4.93 -13.17
CA THR A 454 32.11 -6.26 -12.82
C THR A 454 31.79 -7.28 -13.91
N TRP A 455 30.56 -7.26 -14.44
CA TRP A 455 30.14 -8.13 -15.53
C TRP A 455 30.96 -7.92 -16.80
N LYS A 456 31.33 -6.68 -17.13
CA LYS A 456 32.14 -6.34 -18.31
C LYS A 456 33.50 -6.99 -18.30
N GLN A 457 34.09 -7.29 -17.13
CA GLN A 457 35.35 -7.96 -16.95
C GLN A 457 35.31 -9.48 -17.17
N LEU A 458 34.13 -10.09 -17.25
CA LEU A 458 33.94 -11.51 -17.44
C LEU A 458 34.23 -11.91 -18.90
N SER A 459 34.76 -13.12 -19.11
CA SER A 459 34.83 -13.74 -20.44
C SER A 459 33.41 -14.07 -20.98
N SER A 460 33.31 -14.34 -22.28
CA SER A 460 32.02 -14.72 -22.89
C SER A 460 31.43 -15.97 -22.25
N GLU A 461 32.24 -16.99 -21.97
CA GLU A 461 31.80 -18.22 -21.29
C GLU A 461 31.32 -17.94 -19.86
N GLU A 462 31.97 -17.02 -19.15
CA GLU A 462 31.57 -16.63 -17.81
C GLU A 462 30.27 -15.83 -17.78
N LYS A 463 30.01 -15.00 -18.80
CA LYS A 463 28.75 -14.25 -18.96
C LYS A 463 27.56 -15.18 -19.19
N GLU A 464 27.77 -16.33 -19.83
CA GLU A 464 26.72 -17.36 -19.96
C GLU A 464 26.38 -18.04 -18.62
N ARG A 465 27.36 -18.12 -17.71
CA ARG A 465 27.27 -18.83 -16.42
C ARG A 465 27.35 -17.89 -15.22
N VAL A 466 26.59 -16.80 -15.24
CA VAL A 466 26.60 -15.81 -14.12
C VAL A 466 26.00 -16.36 -12.83
N SER A 467 25.10 -17.33 -12.92
CA SER A 467 24.52 -17.99 -11.74
C SER A 467 25.62 -18.57 -10.82
N GLY A 468 25.52 -18.29 -9.52
CA GLY A 468 26.47 -18.75 -8.50
C GLY A 468 27.80 -17.97 -8.44
N LYS A 469 28.03 -16.95 -9.28
CA LYS A 469 29.18 -16.04 -9.15
C LYS A 469 28.96 -15.01 -8.04
N LYS A 470 29.39 -15.34 -6.81
CA LYS A 470 29.23 -14.49 -5.63
C LYS A 470 29.80 -13.08 -5.85
N SER A 471 31.00 -12.95 -6.43
CA SER A 471 31.64 -11.65 -6.68
C SER A 471 30.82 -10.71 -7.58
N LEU A 472 29.99 -11.25 -8.47
CA LEU A 472 29.07 -10.50 -9.30
C LEU A 472 27.76 -10.24 -8.55
N ALA A 473 27.20 -11.24 -7.89
CA ALA A 473 25.96 -11.12 -7.13
C ALA A 473 26.05 -10.09 -5.98
N GLU A 474 27.23 -9.95 -5.36
CA GLU A 474 27.50 -8.90 -4.36
C GLU A 474 27.41 -7.46 -4.90
N LYS A 475 27.30 -7.27 -6.20
CA LYS A 475 27.12 -5.97 -6.88
C LYS A 475 25.67 -5.69 -7.29
N LEU A 476 24.75 -6.59 -7.00
CA LEU A 476 23.32 -6.39 -7.17
C LEU A 476 22.81 -5.29 -6.21
N ILE A 477 21.61 -4.79 -6.48
CA ILE A 477 20.96 -3.83 -5.61
C ILE A 477 20.62 -4.50 -4.28
N ARG A 478 21.20 -3.98 -3.23
CA ARG A 478 21.03 -4.43 -1.85
C ARG A 478 20.15 -3.44 -1.09
N ILE A 479 19.34 -3.94 -0.15
CA ILE A 479 18.63 -3.07 0.80
C ILE A 479 19.63 -2.22 1.58
N LYS A 480 19.25 -1.04 2.01
CA LYS A 480 20.14 -0.09 2.71
C LYS A 480 20.66 -0.70 4.00
N GLU A 481 21.88 -0.35 4.37
CA GLU A 481 22.54 -0.94 5.55
C GLU A 481 21.75 -0.66 6.83
N GLY A 482 21.63 -1.68 7.70
CA GLY A 482 20.86 -1.57 8.93
C GLY A 482 19.35 -1.74 8.76
N MET A 483 18.84 -1.90 7.52
CA MET A 483 17.43 -2.13 7.26
C MET A 483 17.10 -3.62 7.11
N ASN A 484 15.89 -4.00 7.51
CA ASN A 484 15.34 -5.36 7.32
C ASN A 484 14.48 -5.47 6.06
N ALA A 485 14.12 -4.34 5.46
CA ALA A 485 13.29 -4.21 4.27
C ALA A 485 13.84 -3.13 3.35
N GLY A 486 13.48 -3.16 2.07
CA GLY A 486 13.96 -2.18 1.09
C GLY A 486 13.18 -2.21 -0.22
N ASP A 487 12.15 -3.03 -0.32
CA ASP A 487 11.23 -3.09 -1.45
C ASP A 487 9.77 -3.21 -0.97
N TRP A 488 8.84 -3.49 -1.89
CA TRP A 488 7.42 -3.57 -1.57
C TRP A 488 7.08 -4.62 -0.49
N ARG A 489 7.98 -5.58 -0.22
CA ARG A 489 7.87 -6.55 0.89
C ARG A 489 8.47 -5.99 2.16
N ASP A 490 7.99 -4.82 2.57
CA ASP A 490 8.59 -3.95 3.58
C ASP A 490 8.27 -4.30 5.05
N SER A 491 7.63 -5.44 5.29
CA SER A 491 7.57 -5.98 6.65
C SER A 491 8.91 -6.60 7.07
N ASP A 492 9.15 -6.69 8.38
CA ASP A 492 10.44 -7.09 8.99
C ASP A 492 11.06 -8.37 8.39
N LYS A 493 10.22 -9.33 7.97
CA LYS A 493 10.66 -10.60 7.36
C LYS A 493 10.08 -10.84 5.96
N GLY A 494 9.58 -9.80 5.31
CA GLY A 494 8.94 -9.91 4.00
C GLY A 494 9.85 -10.49 2.90
N LEU A 495 11.17 -10.24 2.99
CA LEU A 495 12.19 -10.81 2.11
C LEU A 495 12.71 -12.18 2.56
N GLY A 496 12.08 -12.82 3.56
CA GLY A 496 12.53 -14.11 4.08
C GLY A 496 13.91 -14.06 4.76
N GLY A 497 14.38 -12.87 5.15
CA GLY A 497 15.72 -12.65 5.69
C GLY A 497 16.80 -12.40 4.64
N GLY A 498 16.43 -12.27 3.36
CA GLY A 498 17.34 -11.87 2.29
C GLY A 498 17.67 -10.38 2.31
N VAL A 499 18.74 -10.01 1.60
CA VAL A 499 19.25 -8.65 1.55
C VAL A 499 19.35 -8.07 0.13
N TYR A 500 19.18 -8.90 -0.89
CA TYR A 500 19.07 -8.47 -2.29
C TYR A 500 17.67 -8.79 -2.77
N SER A 501 16.88 -7.75 -3.04
CA SER A 501 15.49 -7.88 -3.45
C SER A 501 15.35 -8.55 -4.82
N GLY A 502 14.44 -9.54 -4.93
CA GLY A 502 14.17 -10.26 -6.18
C GLY A 502 13.52 -9.35 -7.21
N ASN A 503 12.36 -8.77 -6.90
CA ASN A 503 11.60 -7.94 -7.83
C ASN A 503 12.40 -6.73 -8.36
N VAL A 504 13.23 -6.10 -7.53
CA VAL A 504 14.09 -4.98 -7.95
C VAL A 504 15.12 -5.46 -8.97
N ASN A 505 15.91 -6.47 -8.61
CA ASN A 505 17.03 -6.91 -9.42
C ASN A 505 16.62 -7.67 -10.69
N ILE A 506 15.49 -8.36 -10.66
CA ILE A 506 15.01 -9.19 -11.78
C ILE A 506 14.23 -8.37 -12.80
N TYR A 507 13.36 -7.43 -12.35
CA TYR A 507 12.39 -6.75 -13.20
C TYR A 507 12.53 -5.22 -13.21
N LEU A 508 12.61 -4.58 -12.04
CA LEU A 508 12.55 -3.12 -11.98
C LEU A 508 13.81 -2.45 -12.54
N VAL A 509 15.01 -2.94 -12.22
CA VAL A 509 16.24 -2.34 -12.76
C VAL A 509 16.30 -2.41 -14.28
N PRO A 510 16.12 -3.57 -14.96
CA PRO A 510 16.13 -3.59 -16.42
C PRO A 510 15.02 -2.75 -17.05
N ALA A 511 13.79 -2.77 -16.49
CA ALA A 511 12.69 -1.94 -16.98
C ALA A 511 13.00 -0.43 -16.86
N SER A 512 13.55 -0.03 -15.72
CA SER A 512 13.97 1.35 -15.46
C SER A 512 15.06 1.82 -16.44
N LEU A 513 16.09 1.00 -16.67
CA LEU A 513 17.16 1.31 -17.63
C LEU A 513 16.62 1.43 -19.07
N LYS A 514 15.68 0.55 -19.48
CA LYS A 514 15.02 0.65 -20.80
C LYS A 514 14.19 1.93 -20.90
N ALA A 515 13.46 2.29 -19.85
CA ALA A 515 12.70 3.54 -19.79
C ALA A 515 13.61 4.74 -19.92
N ILE A 516 14.67 4.82 -19.12
CA ILE A 516 15.68 5.88 -19.21
C ILE A 516 16.28 5.98 -20.61
N TYR A 517 16.70 4.85 -21.18
CA TYR A 517 17.29 4.84 -22.54
C TYR A 517 16.32 5.40 -23.59
N THR A 518 15.06 4.99 -23.56
CA THR A 518 14.04 5.46 -24.48
C THR A 518 13.80 6.96 -24.33
N ILE A 519 13.74 7.45 -23.09
CA ILE A 519 13.55 8.89 -22.82
C ILE A 519 14.77 9.68 -23.27
N LEU A 520 15.98 9.26 -22.91
CA LEU A 520 17.21 9.95 -23.30
C LEU A 520 17.40 9.96 -24.82
N LYS A 521 17.04 8.89 -25.53
CA LYS A 521 17.11 8.83 -26.99
C LYS A 521 16.16 9.85 -27.64
N ARG A 522 14.95 10.02 -27.10
CA ARG A 522 13.96 10.99 -27.53
C ARG A 522 14.40 12.43 -27.26
N GLU A 523 14.82 12.70 -26.03
CA GLU A 523 15.09 14.04 -25.51
C GLU A 523 16.54 14.49 -25.70
N TYR A 524 17.39 13.67 -26.37
CA TYR A 524 18.83 13.93 -26.51
C TYR A 524 19.10 15.29 -27.15
N SER A 525 19.78 16.16 -26.41
CA SER A 525 20.15 17.52 -26.80
C SER A 525 21.38 17.99 -26.01
N ASP A 526 21.99 19.07 -26.46
CA ASP A 526 23.08 19.71 -25.72
C ASP A 526 22.58 20.31 -24.39
N GLU A 527 21.31 20.69 -24.32
CA GLU A 527 20.69 21.15 -23.08
C GLU A 527 20.71 20.09 -21.98
N LEU A 528 20.42 18.81 -22.29
CA LEU A 528 20.50 17.72 -21.32
C LEU A 528 21.93 17.52 -20.80
N LYS A 529 22.94 17.65 -21.66
CA LYS A 529 24.35 17.59 -21.26
C LYS A 529 24.70 18.77 -20.34
N ASP A 530 24.22 19.95 -20.67
CA ASP A 530 24.41 21.14 -19.84
C ASP A 530 23.74 20.97 -18.45
N ILE A 531 22.54 20.42 -18.40
CA ILE A 531 21.87 20.08 -17.12
C ILE A 531 22.71 19.08 -16.33
N ALA A 532 23.23 18.03 -16.98
CA ALA A 532 24.05 17.02 -16.31
C ALA A 532 25.37 17.62 -15.77
N VAL A 533 26.05 18.47 -16.54
CA VAL A 533 27.27 19.16 -16.10
C VAL A 533 26.99 20.10 -14.92
N LYS A 534 26.01 21.01 -15.06
CA LYS A 534 25.67 22.01 -14.04
C LYS A 534 25.22 21.41 -12.69
N ASN A 535 24.72 20.16 -12.72
CA ASN A 535 24.20 19.49 -11.51
C ASN A 535 25.10 18.31 -11.06
N ASN A 536 26.29 18.15 -11.63
CA ASN A 536 27.27 17.11 -11.30
C ASN A 536 26.70 15.67 -11.47
N LEU A 537 25.87 15.44 -12.48
CA LEU A 537 25.25 14.14 -12.78
C LEU A 537 26.20 13.29 -13.63
N SER A 538 27.31 12.84 -13.06
CA SER A 538 28.44 12.25 -13.79
C SER A 538 28.07 10.96 -14.54
N SER A 539 27.34 10.05 -13.90
CA SER A 539 26.94 8.78 -14.54
C SER A 539 25.99 9.00 -15.73
N LEU A 540 25.05 9.94 -15.59
CA LEU A 540 24.18 10.34 -16.68
C LEU A 540 24.97 11.04 -17.82
N LEU A 541 25.92 11.91 -17.49
CA LEU A 541 26.75 12.59 -18.46
C LEU A 541 27.60 11.60 -19.26
N ASP A 542 28.18 10.58 -18.64
CA ASP A 542 28.95 9.52 -19.29
C ASP A 542 28.07 8.80 -20.33
N ILE A 543 26.84 8.44 -19.94
CA ILE A 543 25.86 7.83 -20.85
C ILE A 543 25.50 8.79 -22.00
N LEU A 544 25.20 10.07 -21.73
CA LEU A 544 24.89 11.06 -22.75
C LEU A 544 26.03 11.26 -23.75
N ASN A 545 27.28 11.19 -23.29
CA ASN A 545 28.47 11.28 -24.14
C ASN A 545 28.69 10.02 -25.01
N SER A 546 28.12 8.89 -24.64
CA SER A 546 28.19 7.65 -25.41
C SER A 546 27.22 7.59 -26.59
N PHE A 547 26.24 8.51 -26.65
CA PHE A 547 25.29 8.59 -27.76
C PHE A 547 25.97 9.02 -29.08
N SER A 548 25.71 8.29 -30.15
CA SER A 548 26.30 8.51 -31.45
C SER A 548 25.35 8.19 -32.61
N GLY A 549 25.69 8.73 -33.78
CA GLY A 549 24.95 8.52 -35.01
C GLY A 549 23.61 9.25 -35.10
N GLU A 550 23.00 9.24 -36.29
CA GLU A 550 21.67 9.87 -36.53
C GLU A 550 20.56 9.23 -35.72
N GLU A 551 20.67 7.93 -35.42
CA GLU A 551 19.69 7.18 -34.62
C GLU A 551 19.84 7.41 -33.11
N LYS A 552 20.81 8.24 -32.70
CA LYS A 552 21.08 8.54 -31.29
C LYS A 552 21.17 7.24 -30.42
N LYS A 553 22.06 6.31 -30.78
CA LYS A 553 22.28 5.06 -30.05
C LYS A 553 23.44 5.18 -29.06
N SER A 554 23.30 4.54 -27.92
CA SER A 554 24.36 4.33 -26.95
C SER A 554 24.61 2.85 -26.75
N ARG A 555 25.74 2.37 -27.27
CA ARG A 555 26.16 0.98 -27.10
C ARG A 555 26.36 0.65 -25.61
N GLU A 556 26.84 1.60 -24.84
CA GLU A 556 27.08 1.41 -23.42
C GLU A 556 25.77 1.19 -22.65
N MET A 557 24.72 1.95 -23.02
CA MET A 557 23.39 1.77 -22.42
C MET A 557 22.75 0.44 -22.83
N GLU A 558 22.91 0.03 -24.08
CA GLU A 558 22.42 -1.27 -24.57
C GLU A 558 23.10 -2.43 -23.84
N GLU A 559 24.43 -2.38 -23.66
CA GLU A 559 25.20 -3.37 -22.89
C GLU A 559 24.81 -3.37 -21.40
N LEU A 560 24.53 -2.21 -20.81
CA LEU A 560 24.06 -2.09 -19.44
C LEU A 560 22.70 -2.76 -19.24
N ILE A 561 21.76 -2.54 -20.14
CA ILE A 561 20.42 -3.17 -20.13
C ILE A 561 20.55 -4.68 -20.29
N ASP A 562 21.34 -5.13 -21.28
CA ASP A 562 21.56 -6.57 -21.51
C ASP A 562 22.17 -7.27 -20.30
N CYS A 563 23.17 -6.65 -19.69
CA CYS A 563 23.80 -7.12 -18.46
C CYS A 563 22.78 -7.34 -17.34
N TRP A 564 21.94 -6.34 -17.09
CA TRP A 564 20.92 -6.42 -16.03
C TRP A 564 19.79 -7.40 -16.33
N SER A 565 19.48 -7.62 -17.61
CA SER A 565 18.55 -8.68 -18.01
C SER A 565 19.07 -10.10 -17.66
N GLN A 566 20.41 -10.25 -17.46
CA GLN A 566 21.01 -11.52 -17.02
C GLN A 566 21.04 -11.65 -15.48
N ALA A 567 20.85 -10.58 -14.73
CA ALA A 567 20.95 -10.58 -13.26
C ALA A 567 19.95 -11.55 -12.60
N ARG A 568 18.78 -11.77 -13.23
CA ARG A 568 17.76 -12.74 -12.78
C ARG A 568 18.28 -14.16 -12.58
N LYS A 569 19.32 -14.56 -13.31
CA LYS A 569 19.92 -15.90 -13.19
C LYS A 569 20.49 -16.19 -11.79
N HIS A 570 20.85 -15.16 -11.02
CA HIS A 570 21.29 -15.31 -9.63
C HIS A 570 20.18 -15.79 -8.69
N PHE A 571 18.93 -15.47 -9.01
CA PHE A 571 17.75 -15.78 -8.18
C PHE A 571 17.08 -17.11 -8.55
N LYS A 572 17.57 -17.78 -9.61
CA LYS A 572 16.93 -18.98 -10.16
C LYS A 572 17.06 -20.17 -9.21
N VAL A 573 15.93 -20.78 -8.91
CA VAL A 573 15.79 -22.04 -8.17
C VAL A 573 15.25 -23.10 -9.13
N SER A 574 15.90 -24.25 -9.19
CA SER A 574 15.48 -25.40 -10.00
C SER A 574 15.38 -26.61 -9.10
N LEU A 575 14.20 -27.24 -9.03
CA LEU A 575 13.91 -28.41 -8.21
C LEU A 575 13.44 -29.56 -9.08
N SER A 576 14.07 -30.70 -8.95
CA SER A 576 13.60 -31.96 -9.56
C SER A 576 12.30 -32.45 -8.90
N CYS A 577 11.57 -33.29 -9.60
CA CYS A 577 10.34 -33.89 -9.07
C CYS A 577 10.55 -34.60 -7.72
N ASP A 578 11.67 -35.31 -7.55
CA ASP A 578 12.00 -36.05 -6.32
C ASP A 578 12.32 -35.09 -5.16
N GLU A 579 13.02 -33.97 -5.44
CA GLU A 579 13.26 -32.91 -4.45
C GLU A 579 11.93 -32.26 -4.01
N ILE A 580 11.05 -31.95 -4.95
CA ILE A 580 9.73 -31.39 -4.65
C ILE A 580 8.94 -32.31 -3.72
N ARG A 581 8.88 -33.63 -4.05
CA ARG A 581 8.20 -34.65 -3.21
C ARG A 581 8.79 -34.72 -1.82
N LYS A 582 10.14 -34.80 -1.72
CA LYS A 582 10.84 -34.84 -0.43
C LYS A 582 10.56 -33.60 0.41
N ARG A 583 10.70 -32.44 -0.19
CA ARG A 583 10.51 -31.13 0.50
C ARG A 583 9.06 -30.93 0.93
N LEU A 584 8.09 -31.24 0.07
CA LEU A 584 6.67 -31.14 0.41
C LEU A 584 6.27 -32.14 1.52
N LYS A 585 6.76 -33.39 1.46
CA LYS A 585 6.56 -34.34 2.56
C LYS A 585 7.15 -33.84 3.88
N PHE A 586 8.34 -33.21 3.82
CA PHE A 586 9.01 -32.63 4.96
C PHE A 586 8.19 -31.43 5.51
N PHE A 587 7.73 -30.51 4.65
CA PHE A 587 6.88 -29.40 5.02
C PHE A 587 5.60 -29.86 5.75
N ILE A 588 4.86 -30.79 5.15
CA ILE A 588 3.60 -31.29 5.74
C ILE A 588 3.84 -31.96 7.09
N LYS A 589 4.95 -32.68 7.24
CA LYS A 589 5.25 -33.43 8.47
C LYS A 589 5.79 -32.54 9.58
N GLU A 590 6.74 -31.68 9.26
CA GLU A 590 7.59 -31.00 10.23
C GLU A 590 7.18 -29.52 10.52
N ASN A 591 6.27 -28.95 9.72
CA ASN A 591 5.82 -27.60 9.97
C ASN A 591 4.83 -27.56 11.15
N ASN A 592 5.32 -27.16 12.31
CA ASN A 592 4.53 -27.11 13.56
C ASN A 592 3.45 -26.03 13.57
N LEU A 593 3.43 -25.11 12.59
CA LEU A 593 2.40 -24.09 12.43
C LEU A 593 1.14 -24.62 11.73
N LEU A 594 1.25 -25.76 11.04
CA LEU A 594 0.09 -26.46 10.48
C LEU A 594 -0.61 -27.27 11.57
N SER A 595 -1.90 -27.06 11.73
CA SER A 595 -2.73 -27.95 12.54
C SER A 595 -2.85 -29.35 11.86
N ASP A 596 -3.21 -30.38 12.59
CA ASP A 596 -3.51 -31.69 12.01
C ASP A 596 -4.65 -31.63 11.00
N TYR A 597 -5.57 -30.69 11.24
CA TYR A 597 -6.67 -30.42 10.33
C TYR A 597 -6.17 -29.85 8.99
N ASP A 598 -5.32 -28.82 9.00
CA ASP A 598 -4.72 -28.22 7.80
C ASP A 598 -3.86 -29.26 7.03
N ARG A 599 -3.08 -30.08 7.76
CA ARG A 599 -2.29 -31.16 7.17
C ARG A 599 -3.17 -32.16 6.40
N ASN A 600 -4.34 -32.49 6.94
CA ASN A 600 -5.29 -33.39 6.29
C ASN A 600 -5.91 -32.72 5.05
N ILE A 601 -6.32 -31.44 5.14
CA ILE A 601 -6.78 -30.70 3.97
C ILE A 601 -5.71 -30.73 2.88
N ILE A 602 -4.47 -30.32 3.18
CA ILE A 602 -3.36 -30.28 2.22
C ILE A 602 -3.19 -31.62 1.51
N LYS A 603 -3.18 -32.74 2.24
CA LYS A 603 -3.02 -34.08 1.67
C LYS A 603 -4.15 -34.43 0.69
N GLU A 604 -5.35 -33.98 0.97
CA GLU A 604 -6.54 -34.30 0.17
C GLU A 604 -6.78 -33.33 -0.99
N LEU A 605 -6.03 -32.20 -1.06
CA LEU A 605 -6.14 -31.28 -2.18
C LEU A 605 -5.86 -31.95 -3.51
N PRO A 606 -6.67 -31.70 -4.56
CA PRO A 606 -6.43 -32.21 -5.89
C PRO A 606 -5.24 -31.50 -6.53
N LEU A 607 -4.25 -32.28 -6.96
CA LEU A 607 -3.15 -31.82 -7.80
C LEU A 607 -3.56 -31.83 -9.28
N THR A 608 -4.22 -32.92 -9.68
CA THR A 608 -4.89 -33.11 -10.99
C THR A 608 -6.23 -33.77 -10.76
N VAL A 609 -7.03 -33.96 -11.83
CA VAL A 609 -8.32 -34.68 -11.74
C VAL A 609 -8.17 -36.04 -11.07
N ASP A 610 -7.05 -36.73 -11.33
CA ASP A 610 -6.83 -38.14 -10.90
C ASP A 610 -5.70 -38.27 -9.85
N CYS A 611 -5.23 -37.20 -9.26
CA CYS A 611 -4.13 -37.24 -8.31
C CYS A 611 -4.32 -36.20 -7.20
N LYS A 612 -4.20 -36.66 -5.96
CA LYS A 612 -4.14 -35.79 -4.78
C LYS A 612 -2.69 -35.55 -4.33
N ILE A 613 -2.47 -34.53 -3.50
CA ILE A 613 -1.15 -34.27 -2.94
C ILE A 613 -0.56 -35.48 -2.23
N LYS A 614 -1.36 -36.23 -1.45
CA LYS A 614 -0.90 -37.47 -0.79
C LYS A 614 -0.35 -38.51 -1.77
N ASP A 615 -1.03 -38.72 -2.90
CA ASP A 615 -0.65 -39.69 -3.91
C ASP A 615 0.66 -39.27 -4.59
N PHE A 616 0.83 -37.97 -4.84
CA PHE A 616 2.05 -37.39 -5.38
C PHE A 616 3.25 -37.57 -4.45
N ILE A 617 3.11 -37.21 -3.16
CA ILE A 617 4.22 -37.35 -2.20
C ILE A 617 4.60 -38.81 -1.89
N GLU A 618 3.72 -39.79 -2.14
CA GLU A 618 3.97 -41.23 -2.02
C GLU A 618 4.51 -41.82 -3.31
N GLY A 619 4.67 -41.04 -4.38
CA GLY A 619 5.25 -41.48 -5.65
C GLY A 619 4.31 -42.29 -6.54
N GLN A 620 2.99 -42.24 -6.30
CA GLN A 620 2.02 -43.07 -7.05
C GLN A 620 1.78 -42.57 -8.49
N LYS A 621 2.15 -41.31 -8.79
CA LYS A 621 2.00 -40.67 -10.12
C LYS A 621 3.32 -39.99 -10.52
N PRO A 622 4.30 -40.76 -10.99
CA PRO A 622 5.66 -40.27 -11.25
C PRO A 622 5.76 -39.25 -12.37
N ASP A 623 4.80 -39.21 -13.31
CA ASP A 623 4.85 -38.31 -14.47
C ASP A 623 4.37 -36.87 -14.16
N ILE A 624 3.73 -36.67 -13.00
CA ILE A 624 3.33 -35.35 -12.60
C ILE A 624 4.56 -34.54 -12.15
N LEU A 625 4.77 -33.38 -12.73
CA LEU A 625 5.96 -32.52 -12.53
C LEU A 625 7.28 -33.23 -12.90
N LYS A 626 7.26 -34.11 -13.89
CA LYS A 626 8.45 -34.83 -14.36
C LYS A 626 9.63 -33.92 -14.68
N GLU A 627 9.36 -32.74 -15.22
CA GLU A 627 10.36 -31.72 -15.55
C GLU A 627 10.80 -30.90 -14.34
N GLY A 628 10.22 -31.16 -13.17
CA GLY A 628 10.48 -30.35 -11.98
C GLY A 628 9.80 -28.98 -12.01
N LEU A 629 10.30 -28.08 -11.18
CA LEU A 629 9.87 -26.68 -11.11
C LEU A 629 11.08 -25.74 -11.20
N GLU A 630 10.96 -24.70 -12.00
CA GLU A 630 11.89 -23.57 -12.04
C GLU A 630 11.15 -22.30 -11.61
N PHE A 631 11.75 -21.50 -10.72
CA PHE A 631 11.21 -20.22 -10.29
C PHE A 631 12.33 -19.29 -9.81
N TYR A 632 12.02 -18.01 -9.63
CA TYR A 632 12.93 -17.07 -9.01
C TYR A 632 12.64 -16.95 -7.51
N GLY A 633 13.68 -17.09 -6.67
CA GLY A 633 13.59 -16.91 -5.23
C GLY A 633 13.21 -15.46 -4.90
N ILE A 634 12.55 -15.28 -3.76
CA ILE A 634 12.03 -13.97 -3.32
C ILE A 634 13.13 -12.92 -3.13
N SER A 635 14.35 -13.36 -2.81
CA SER A 635 15.54 -12.54 -2.56
C SER A 635 16.80 -13.40 -2.61
N LEU A 636 17.98 -12.78 -2.45
CA LEU A 636 19.20 -13.51 -2.08
C LEU A 636 19.59 -13.17 -0.63
N ASP A 637 20.15 -14.15 0.06
CA ASP A 637 20.71 -13.96 1.40
C ASP A 637 22.05 -13.21 1.37
N SER A 638 22.68 -13.01 2.53
CA SER A 638 23.99 -12.37 2.64
C SER A 638 25.14 -13.14 1.97
N ASP A 639 24.95 -14.42 1.70
CA ASP A 639 25.86 -15.28 0.95
C ASP A 639 25.57 -15.31 -0.55
N CYS A 640 24.61 -14.50 -1.01
CA CYS A 640 24.13 -14.43 -2.38
C CYS A 640 23.47 -15.72 -2.87
N LYS A 641 22.88 -16.51 -1.97
CA LYS A 641 22.08 -17.70 -2.30
C LYS A 641 20.60 -17.33 -2.39
N PRO A 642 19.86 -17.92 -3.34
CA PRO A 642 18.43 -17.70 -3.43
C PRO A 642 17.68 -18.11 -2.16
N VAL A 643 16.82 -17.22 -1.68
CA VAL A 643 15.81 -17.57 -0.66
C VAL A 643 14.68 -18.29 -1.39
N GLU A 644 14.60 -19.62 -1.20
CA GLU A 644 13.79 -20.53 -2.00
C GLU A 644 12.29 -20.45 -1.63
N VAL A 645 11.65 -19.35 -2.03
CA VAL A 645 10.22 -19.10 -1.83
C VAL A 645 9.58 -18.76 -3.16
N MET A 646 8.56 -19.54 -3.55
CA MET A 646 7.71 -19.19 -4.68
C MET A 646 6.92 -17.92 -4.34
N ASN A 647 6.77 -17.01 -5.29
CA ASN A 647 6.20 -15.69 -5.04
C ASN A 647 5.46 -15.10 -6.25
N SER A 648 4.61 -14.10 -6.02
CA SER A 648 3.81 -13.44 -7.06
C SER A 648 4.54 -12.33 -7.82
N ASP A 649 5.82 -12.06 -7.53
CA ASP A 649 6.58 -10.95 -8.14
C ASP A 649 6.78 -11.12 -9.65
N THR A 650 6.53 -12.31 -10.19
CA THR A 650 6.43 -12.53 -11.64
C THR A 650 5.38 -11.63 -12.32
N GLY A 651 4.41 -11.09 -11.56
CA GLY A 651 3.48 -10.06 -12.02
C GLY A 651 4.19 -8.81 -12.54
N PHE A 652 5.30 -8.39 -11.91
CA PHE A 652 6.14 -7.30 -12.44
C PHE A 652 6.70 -7.66 -13.83
N GLY A 653 7.19 -8.89 -14.00
CA GLY A 653 7.73 -9.35 -15.28
C GLY A 653 6.70 -9.35 -16.41
N PHE A 654 5.47 -9.78 -16.13
CA PHE A 654 4.36 -9.72 -17.10
C PHE A 654 3.95 -8.28 -17.40
N LEU A 655 3.81 -7.44 -16.37
CA LEU A 655 3.36 -6.05 -16.52
C LEU A 655 4.39 -5.18 -17.26
N LEU A 656 5.68 -5.31 -16.91
CA LEU A 656 6.77 -4.49 -17.41
C LEU A 656 7.44 -5.05 -18.69
N ASP A 657 6.93 -6.17 -19.22
CA ASP A 657 7.45 -6.81 -20.44
C ASP A 657 8.93 -7.25 -20.30
N GLU A 658 9.28 -7.83 -19.15
CA GLU A 658 10.66 -8.18 -18.79
C GLU A 658 10.96 -9.69 -18.86
N MET A 659 10.07 -10.50 -19.42
CA MET A 659 10.24 -11.94 -19.54
C MET A 659 10.29 -12.43 -20.99
N ASP A 660 11.12 -13.43 -21.25
CA ASP A 660 11.06 -14.17 -22.50
C ASP A 660 9.96 -15.27 -22.47
N ILE A 661 9.75 -15.92 -23.60
CA ILE A 661 8.70 -16.96 -23.77
C ILE A 661 8.86 -18.09 -22.75
N LYS A 662 10.09 -18.58 -22.53
CA LYS A 662 10.36 -19.67 -21.61
C LYS A 662 10.10 -19.26 -20.15
N GLU A 663 10.53 -18.07 -19.79
CA GLU A 663 10.27 -17.50 -18.47
C GLU A 663 8.77 -17.32 -18.19
N MET A 664 8.00 -16.87 -19.21
CA MET A 664 6.54 -16.79 -19.12
C MET A 664 5.89 -18.16 -18.94
N GLU A 665 6.38 -19.20 -19.64
CA GLU A 665 5.87 -20.57 -19.48
C GLU A 665 6.07 -21.10 -18.05
N GLU A 666 7.27 -20.91 -17.48
CA GLU A 666 7.56 -21.34 -16.10
C GLU A 666 6.75 -20.49 -15.08
N ALA A 667 6.65 -19.18 -15.28
CA ALA A 667 5.84 -18.32 -14.43
C ALA A 667 4.36 -18.71 -14.45
N VAL A 668 3.78 -18.97 -15.62
CA VAL A 668 2.40 -19.45 -15.76
C VAL A 668 2.21 -20.79 -15.05
N LYS A 669 3.18 -21.70 -15.14
CA LYS A 669 3.15 -22.99 -14.47
C LYS A 669 3.08 -22.83 -12.94
N ILE A 670 3.98 -22.06 -12.34
CA ILE A 670 4.01 -21.79 -10.88
C ILE A 670 2.74 -21.10 -10.42
N THR A 671 2.27 -20.11 -11.18
CA THR A 671 1.09 -19.31 -10.85
C THR A 671 -0.20 -20.13 -10.92
N SER A 672 -0.31 -21.06 -11.89
CA SER A 672 -1.50 -21.92 -12.09
C SER A 672 -1.54 -23.14 -11.16
N LEU A 673 -0.39 -23.62 -10.67
CA LEU A 673 -0.35 -24.73 -9.73
C LEU A 673 -1.00 -24.33 -8.41
N LYS A 674 -1.81 -25.23 -7.86
CA LYS A 674 -2.50 -25.02 -6.59
C LYS A 674 -1.53 -25.14 -5.41
N TYR A 675 -1.78 -24.34 -4.37
CA TYR A 675 -1.12 -24.50 -3.08
C TYR A 675 -1.29 -25.96 -2.58
N PRO A 676 -0.24 -26.59 -2.05
CA PRO A 676 1.08 -26.02 -1.70
C PRO A 676 2.15 -26.09 -2.81
N LEU A 677 1.88 -26.62 -3.96
CA LEU A 677 2.84 -26.79 -5.06
C LEU A 677 3.03 -25.55 -5.93
N GLY A 678 2.17 -24.56 -5.80
CA GLY A 678 2.22 -23.31 -6.54
C GLY A 678 1.54 -22.20 -5.75
N LEU A 679 1.10 -21.15 -6.45
CA LEU A 679 0.57 -19.95 -5.83
C LEU A 679 -0.97 -19.89 -5.79
N MET A 680 -1.66 -20.70 -6.60
CA MET A 680 -3.10 -20.60 -6.75
C MET A 680 -3.86 -21.16 -5.56
N THR A 681 -4.80 -20.37 -5.02
CA THR A 681 -5.72 -20.79 -3.95
C THR A 681 -7.17 -20.43 -4.31
N ALA A 682 -8.11 -20.85 -3.48
CA ALA A 682 -9.51 -20.41 -3.61
C ALA A 682 -9.72 -18.90 -3.31
N GLY A 683 -8.74 -18.25 -2.72
CA GLY A 683 -8.75 -16.80 -2.44
C GLY A 683 -7.97 -15.97 -3.46
N GLY A 684 -7.23 -16.58 -4.37
CA GLY A 684 -6.35 -15.92 -5.33
C GLY A 684 -4.90 -16.39 -5.23
N LEU A 685 -3.97 -15.56 -5.70
CA LEU A 685 -2.54 -15.87 -5.73
C LEU A 685 -1.86 -15.52 -4.40
N LEU A 686 -1.16 -16.49 -3.86
CA LEU A 686 -0.32 -16.26 -2.70
C LEU A 686 0.85 -15.33 -3.03
N THR A 687 1.06 -14.37 -2.17
CA THR A 687 2.20 -13.44 -2.23
C THR A 687 3.52 -14.15 -2.03
N ALA A 688 3.55 -15.13 -1.11
CA ALA A 688 4.69 -15.99 -0.86
C ALA A 688 4.23 -17.39 -0.48
N ASN A 689 4.92 -18.42 -1.00
CA ASN A 689 4.70 -19.82 -0.66
C ASN A 689 6.02 -20.52 -0.34
N PRO A 690 6.33 -20.73 0.95
CA PRO A 690 7.56 -21.38 1.40
C PRO A 690 7.48 -22.91 1.48
N SER A 691 6.42 -23.55 0.97
CA SER A 691 6.15 -24.99 1.18
C SER A 691 7.21 -25.93 0.61
N VAL A 692 7.96 -25.49 -0.41
CA VAL A 692 9.06 -26.27 -1.01
C VAL A 692 10.44 -25.87 -0.48
N SER A 693 10.52 -25.00 0.51
CA SER A 693 11.78 -24.63 1.17
C SER A 693 12.16 -25.65 2.24
N GLU A 694 13.45 -25.99 2.33
CA GLU A 694 14.01 -26.78 3.44
C GLU A 694 14.32 -25.93 4.68
N ASP A 695 14.35 -24.58 4.55
CA ASP A 695 14.58 -23.69 5.68
C ASP A 695 13.28 -23.47 6.50
N ARG A 696 13.28 -24.04 7.71
CA ARG A 696 12.15 -23.96 8.64
C ARG A 696 11.86 -22.53 9.13
N ASN A 697 12.84 -21.62 9.06
CA ASN A 697 12.61 -20.21 9.44
C ASN A 697 11.70 -19.51 8.43
N LEU A 698 11.76 -19.88 7.15
CA LEU A 698 10.87 -19.32 6.14
C LEU A 698 9.40 -19.68 6.40
N TRP A 699 9.13 -20.88 6.96
CA TRP A 699 7.78 -21.26 7.35
C TRP A 699 7.23 -20.38 8.50
N LYS A 700 8.12 -19.89 9.40
CA LYS A 700 7.75 -19.01 10.50
C LYS A 700 7.63 -17.55 10.07
N PHE A 701 8.47 -17.13 9.13
CA PHE A 701 8.49 -15.76 8.63
C PHE A 701 7.32 -15.45 7.69
N LEU A 702 6.88 -16.45 6.92
CA LEU A 702 5.93 -16.27 5.82
C LEU A 702 4.65 -17.08 6.04
N THR A 703 4.00 -16.86 7.17
CA THR A 703 2.74 -17.50 7.58
C THR A 703 1.51 -16.84 6.94
N VAL A 704 0.34 -17.42 7.16
CA VAL A 704 -0.97 -16.84 6.81
C VAL A 704 -1.34 -15.58 7.62
N THR A 705 -0.56 -15.28 8.68
CA THR A 705 -0.70 -14.08 9.52
C THR A 705 0.45 -13.09 9.32
N SER A 706 1.42 -13.40 8.48
CA SER A 706 2.52 -12.49 8.14
C SER A 706 2.10 -11.58 7.00
N TYR A 707 2.33 -10.27 7.13
CA TYR A 707 1.86 -9.23 6.19
C TYR A 707 2.28 -9.47 4.73
N HIS A 708 3.52 -9.95 4.49
CA HIS A 708 4.02 -10.37 3.16
C HIS A 708 4.26 -11.89 3.08
N GLY A 709 3.50 -12.67 3.85
CA GLY A 709 3.62 -14.13 3.91
C GLY A 709 2.71 -14.88 2.96
N THR A 710 2.10 -15.95 3.45
CA THR A 710 1.15 -16.80 2.72
C THR A 710 -0.24 -16.12 2.71
N VAL A 711 -0.30 -14.97 2.12
CA VAL A 711 -1.47 -14.06 2.01
C VAL A 711 -1.68 -13.66 0.56
N ILE A 712 -2.78 -13.00 0.25
CA ILE A 712 -3.10 -12.51 -1.09
C ILE A 712 -3.26 -10.97 -1.04
N TRP A 713 -2.54 -10.26 -1.91
CA TRP A 713 -2.59 -8.82 -2.04
C TRP A 713 -3.42 -8.39 -3.25
N SER A 714 -4.36 -7.48 -3.06
CA SER A 714 -5.28 -7.01 -4.10
C SER A 714 -4.56 -6.47 -5.35
N TRP A 715 -3.56 -5.62 -5.16
CA TRP A 715 -2.85 -5.03 -6.28
C TRP A 715 -1.98 -6.03 -7.05
N GLN A 716 -1.43 -7.05 -6.37
CA GLN A 716 -0.68 -8.14 -6.99
C GLN A 716 -1.58 -9.01 -7.87
N MET A 717 -2.82 -9.23 -7.43
CA MET A 717 -3.84 -9.89 -8.24
C MET A 717 -4.07 -9.12 -9.54
N THR A 718 -4.43 -7.84 -9.44
CA THR A 718 -4.70 -7.02 -10.63
C THR A 718 -3.48 -6.85 -11.53
N MET A 719 -2.29 -6.66 -10.96
CA MET A 719 -1.03 -6.59 -11.71
C MET A 719 -0.80 -7.88 -12.53
N MET A 720 -1.00 -9.04 -11.91
CA MET A 720 -0.88 -10.34 -12.59
C MET A 720 -1.92 -10.49 -13.70
N GLU A 721 -3.20 -10.20 -13.41
CA GLU A 721 -4.29 -10.29 -14.38
C GLU A 721 -4.03 -9.44 -15.62
N LYS A 722 -3.70 -8.17 -15.39
CA LYS A 722 -3.42 -7.22 -16.46
C LYS A 722 -2.18 -7.60 -17.25
N GLY A 723 -1.11 -7.98 -16.57
CA GLY A 723 0.12 -8.43 -17.21
C GLY A 723 -0.09 -9.69 -18.06
N LEU A 724 -0.79 -10.69 -17.55
CA LEU A 724 -1.13 -11.92 -18.29
C LEU A 724 -1.96 -11.63 -19.54
N LEU A 725 -3.00 -10.76 -19.44
CA LEU A 725 -3.86 -10.41 -20.57
C LEU A 725 -3.09 -9.64 -21.66
N TYR A 726 -2.20 -8.74 -21.26
CA TYR A 726 -1.33 -8.03 -22.19
C TYR A 726 -0.38 -9.00 -22.91
N GLN A 727 0.34 -9.84 -22.17
CA GLN A 727 1.26 -10.78 -22.77
C GLN A 727 0.54 -11.82 -23.62
N ALA A 728 -0.67 -12.24 -23.23
CA ALA A 728 -1.50 -13.10 -24.07
C ALA A 728 -1.81 -12.47 -25.42
N LYS A 729 -2.15 -11.18 -25.46
CA LYS A 729 -2.36 -10.42 -26.69
C LYS A 729 -1.08 -10.34 -27.55
N LYS A 730 0.06 -10.05 -26.92
CA LYS A 730 1.35 -9.88 -27.58
C LYS A 730 1.88 -11.20 -28.15
N THR A 731 1.70 -12.30 -27.43
CA THR A 731 2.24 -13.63 -27.83
C THR A 731 1.30 -14.44 -28.74
N ALA A 732 0.08 -13.98 -28.97
CA ALA A 732 -0.94 -14.74 -29.70
C ALA A 732 -0.52 -15.23 -31.10
N SER A 733 0.31 -14.46 -31.80
CA SER A 733 0.86 -14.81 -33.13
C SER A 733 2.16 -15.63 -33.07
N ILE A 734 2.84 -15.68 -31.91
CA ILE A 734 4.16 -16.32 -31.73
C ILE A 734 4.00 -17.68 -31.06
N ASN A 735 3.24 -17.74 -29.96
CA ASN A 735 2.97 -18.95 -29.20
C ASN A 735 1.51 -18.94 -28.71
N LYS A 736 0.63 -19.48 -29.57
CA LYS A 736 -0.81 -19.49 -29.30
C LYS A 736 -1.16 -20.27 -28.04
N GLU A 737 -0.50 -21.40 -27.77
CA GLU A 737 -0.78 -22.22 -26.59
C GLU A 737 -0.49 -21.45 -25.29
N LEU A 738 0.64 -20.79 -25.21
CA LEU A 738 0.99 -19.95 -24.07
C LEU A 738 0.02 -18.76 -23.93
N SER A 739 -0.33 -18.12 -25.05
CA SER A 739 -1.33 -17.04 -25.07
C SER A 739 -2.67 -17.49 -24.46
N ASP A 740 -3.16 -18.68 -24.89
CA ASP A 740 -4.42 -19.21 -24.40
C ASP A 740 -4.33 -19.59 -22.90
N LYS A 741 -3.20 -20.16 -22.44
CA LYS A 741 -2.94 -20.45 -21.01
C LYS A 741 -2.94 -19.17 -20.16
N MET A 742 -2.27 -18.12 -20.59
CA MET A 742 -2.22 -16.83 -19.88
C MET A 742 -3.62 -16.20 -19.77
N ARG A 743 -4.40 -16.22 -20.88
CA ARG A 743 -5.76 -15.69 -20.87
C ARG A 743 -6.67 -16.52 -19.96
N TYR A 744 -6.57 -17.83 -20.00
CA TYR A 744 -7.31 -18.71 -19.10
C TYR A 744 -6.99 -18.42 -17.64
N LEU A 745 -5.70 -18.31 -17.30
CA LEU A 745 -5.25 -18.03 -15.93
C LEU A 745 -5.78 -16.68 -15.43
N ALA A 746 -5.66 -15.62 -16.22
CA ALA A 746 -6.22 -14.32 -15.87
C ALA A 746 -7.75 -14.38 -15.66
N THR A 747 -8.45 -15.14 -16.51
CA THR A 747 -9.91 -15.33 -16.38
C THR A 747 -10.27 -16.03 -15.06
N GLU A 748 -9.51 -17.07 -14.68
CA GLU A 748 -9.72 -17.76 -13.40
C GLU A 748 -9.45 -16.85 -12.19
N LEU A 749 -8.43 -16.00 -12.24
CA LEU A 749 -8.16 -15.02 -11.18
C LEU A 749 -9.32 -14.03 -11.01
N ILE A 750 -9.83 -13.47 -12.10
CA ILE A 750 -11.00 -12.56 -12.09
C ILE A 750 -12.26 -13.28 -11.55
N LYS A 751 -12.45 -14.57 -11.89
CA LYS A 751 -13.55 -15.38 -11.33
C LYS A 751 -13.41 -15.56 -9.82
N ILE A 752 -12.18 -15.81 -9.33
CA ILE A 752 -11.91 -15.92 -7.88
C ILE A 752 -12.21 -14.60 -7.18
N GLU A 753 -11.77 -13.46 -7.73
CA GLU A 753 -12.10 -12.15 -7.16
C GLU A 753 -13.62 -11.88 -7.14
N ASN A 754 -14.34 -12.29 -8.15
CA ASN A 754 -15.82 -12.23 -8.14
C ASN A 754 -16.42 -13.08 -7.01
N ALA A 755 -15.84 -14.24 -6.72
CA ALA A 755 -16.33 -15.17 -5.71
C ALA A 755 -16.06 -14.71 -4.27
N ILE A 756 -14.90 -14.05 -4.02
CA ILE A 756 -14.57 -13.51 -2.69
C ILE A 756 -15.32 -12.21 -2.36
N GLY A 757 -15.97 -11.61 -3.35
CA GLY A 757 -16.84 -10.46 -3.19
C GLY A 757 -16.10 -9.18 -2.78
N GLU A 758 -16.60 -8.47 -1.78
CA GLU A 758 -16.07 -7.16 -1.36
C GLU A 758 -14.67 -7.23 -0.73
N MET A 759 -14.24 -8.42 -0.28
CA MET A 759 -12.92 -8.61 0.31
C MET A 759 -11.79 -8.25 -0.67
N ARG A 760 -12.03 -8.34 -1.98
CA ARG A 760 -11.10 -7.90 -3.02
C ARG A 760 -10.74 -6.39 -2.96
N ASN A 761 -11.57 -5.57 -2.32
CA ASN A 761 -11.29 -4.14 -2.13
C ASN A 761 -10.34 -3.88 -0.96
N PHE A 762 -10.14 -4.88 -0.09
CA PHE A 762 -9.18 -4.77 1.02
C PHE A 762 -7.76 -4.74 0.48
N GLU A 763 -6.86 -4.24 1.26
CA GLU A 763 -5.44 -4.27 0.97
C GLU A 763 -4.94 -5.70 0.71
N LEU A 764 -5.26 -6.60 1.63
CA LEU A 764 -4.91 -8.02 1.55
C LEU A 764 -5.93 -8.88 2.32
N TRP A 765 -5.92 -10.16 2.02
CA TRP A 765 -6.67 -11.20 2.71
C TRP A 765 -5.84 -12.49 2.80
N THR A 766 -6.36 -13.49 3.48
CA THR A 766 -5.63 -14.75 3.71
C THR A 766 -6.52 -15.96 3.47
N ILE A 767 -5.96 -17.16 3.68
CA ILE A 767 -6.66 -18.42 3.58
C ILE A 767 -6.74 -19.13 4.93
N LYS A 768 -7.83 -19.84 5.15
CA LYS A 768 -8.08 -20.64 6.35
C LYS A 768 -8.70 -21.98 5.97
N GLY A 769 -8.32 -23.05 6.65
CA GLY A 769 -8.93 -24.36 6.49
C GLY A 769 -10.40 -24.36 6.93
N ASP A 770 -11.30 -24.85 6.08
CA ASP A 770 -12.73 -25.05 6.36
C ASP A 770 -13.20 -26.37 5.71
N LYS A 771 -13.64 -27.31 6.54
CA LYS A 771 -14.07 -28.68 6.15
C LYS A 771 -12.97 -29.43 5.40
N ASP A 772 -12.99 -29.44 4.08
CA ASP A 772 -12.10 -30.20 3.21
C ASP A 772 -11.28 -29.32 2.25
N LYS A 773 -11.32 -27.99 2.45
CA LYS A 773 -10.70 -26.99 1.57
C LYS A 773 -10.19 -25.78 2.33
N PHE A 774 -9.36 -24.98 1.67
CA PHE A 774 -9.06 -23.62 2.12
C PHE A 774 -10.09 -22.63 1.53
N ILE A 775 -10.52 -21.69 2.35
CA ILE A 775 -11.38 -20.57 1.97
C ILE A 775 -10.66 -19.24 2.20
N ALA A 776 -11.04 -18.21 1.46
CA ALA A 776 -10.57 -16.85 1.70
C ALA A 776 -11.24 -16.28 2.95
N VAL A 777 -10.45 -15.62 3.80
CA VAL A 777 -10.91 -14.91 5.00
C VAL A 777 -10.19 -13.56 5.12
N PRO A 778 -10.79 -12.55 5.77
CA PRO A 778 -10.11 -11.27 6.02
C PRO A 778 -8.78 -11.47 6.74
N TYR A 779 -7.76 -10.72 6.36
CA TYR A 779 -6.49 -10.70 7.05
C TYR A 779 -6.65 -10.05 8.43
N GLY A 780 -5.94 -10.57 9.42
CA GLY A 780 -5.96 -10.05 10.78
C GLY A 780 -7.14 -10.53 11.63
N GLU A 781 -7.94 -11.50 11.15
CA GLU A 781 -8.99 -12.10 11.99
C GLU A 781 -8.38 -12.72 13.26
N GLY A 782 -8.65 -12.10 14.43
CA GLY A 782 -8.12 -12.53 15.73
C GLY A 782 -6.67 -12.05 16.01
N SER A 783 -6.10 -11.16 15.18
CA SER A 783 -4.83 -10.49 15.44
C SER A 783 -5.03 -8.99 15.66
N GLU A 784 -4.01 -8.32 16.20
CA GLU A 784 -4.00 -6.86 16.37
C GLU A 784 -3.73 -6.12 15.05
N THR A 785 -3.17 -6.81 14.06
CA THR A 785 -2.83 -6.27 12.76
C THR A 785 -4.01 -6.40 11.81
N GLU A 786 -4.50 -5.32 11.27
CA GLU A 786 -5.65 -5.27 10.35
C GLU A 786 -5.21 -4.88 8.95
N SER A 787 -5.91 -5.44 7.97
CA SER A 787 -5.85 -4.95 6.58
C SER A 787 -6.54 -3.60 6.46
N ASN A 788 -6.01 -2.69 5.63
CA ASN A 788 -6.75 -1.50 5.26
C ASN A 788 -7.96 -1.87 4.40
N ALA A 789 -9.10 -1.31 4.76
CA ALA A 789 -10.34 -1.54 4.03
C ALA A 789 -10.47 -0.66 2.77
N VAL A 790 -9.69 0.41 2.69
CA VAL A 790 -9.59 1.32 1.55
C VAL A 790 -8.11 1.57 1.28
N GLN A 791 -7.61 1.05 0.20
CA GLN A 791 -6.21 1.12 -0.15
C GLN A 791 -6.03 1.65 -1.58
N LEU A 792 -5.07 2.54 -1.77
CA LEU A 792 -4.82 3.17 -3.06
C LEU A 792 -4.53 2.12 -4.15
N TRP A 793 -3.61 1.23 -3.91
CA TRP A 793 -3.27 0.19 -4.88
C TRP A 793 -4.32 -0.92 -5.03
N SER A 794 -5.34 -1.03 -4.16
CA SER A 794 -6.52 -1.87 -4.45
C SER A 794 -7.41 -1.26 -5.55
N THR A 795 -7.33 0.06 -5.76
CA THR A 795 -8.09 0.77 -6.80
C THR A 795 -7.58 0.51 -8.21
N VAL A 796 -6.39 -0.08 -8.35
CA VAL A 796 -5.80 -0.42 -9.67
C VAL A 796 -6.66 -1.39 -10.47
N SER A 797 -7.60 -2.06 -9.83
CA SER A 797 -8.66 -2.86 -10.46
C SER A 797 -9.44 -2.10 -11.55
N LEU A 798 -9.53 -0.76 -11.47
CA LEU A 798 -10.08 0.09 -12.52
C LEU A 798 -9.35 -0.07 -13.86
N SER A 799 -8.09 -0.53 -13.85
CA SER A 799 -7.34 -0.78 -15.09
C SER A 799 -7.92 -1.92 -15.93
N LEU A 800 -8.74 -2.79 -15.35
CA LEU A 800 -9.48 -3.83 -16.07
C LEU A 800 -10.63 -3.28 -16.93
N LEU A 801 -10.93 -1.97 -16.87
CA LEU A 801 -11.75 -1.29 -17.87
C LEU A 801 -11.14 -1.34 -19.28
N ASN A 802 -9.82 -1.52 -19.37
CA ASN A 802 -9.10 -1.82 -20.60
C ASN A 802 -8.03 -2.89 -20.33
N PRO A 803 -8.44 -4.17 -20.27
CA PRO A 803 -7.58 -5.24 -19.73
C PRO A 803 -6.37 -5.60 -20.60
N PHE A 804 -6.43 -5.29 -21.91
CA PHE A 804 -5.41 -5.69 -22.87
C PHE A 804 -4.32 -4.62 -23.15
N ASN A 805 -4.41 -3.47 -22.53
CA ASN A 805 -3.40 -2.43 -22.65
C ASN A 805 -2.61 -2.29 -21.37
N VAL A 806 -1.31 -2.29 -21.48
CA VAL A 806 -0.41 -1.95 -20.38
C VAL A 806 0.37 -0.70 -20.66
N PRO A 807 1.04 -0.25 -19.63
CA PRO A 807 1.85 0.94 -19.62
C PRO A 807 2.91 0.98 -20.71
#